data_f183a8687e440a1007482bc85270eea7
#
_entry.id   f183a8687e440a1007482bc85270eea7
#
_cell.length_a   1.000
_cell.length_b   1.000
_cell.length_c   1.000
_cell.angle_alpha   90.00
_cell.angle_beta   90.00
_cell.angle_gamma   90.00
#
_symmetry.space_group_name_H-M   'P 1'
#
loop_
_entity.id
_entity.type
_entity.pdbx_description
1 polymer ?
#
loop_
_entity_poly.entity_id
_entity_poly.type
_entity_poly.pdbx_seq_one_letter_code
_entity_poly.pdbx_strand_id
1 'polypeptide(L)'
;MEYKKKKYLPYLLMGILLALLLNRGYALYQMAPIVKGELFSQYLYVVDKFIDPPYFLFSFKTIGLLMFLVGMFASLLAYLNPKKIENYRSGEEAGSAKFANIKDLTGFRDKDPKNDMIFSKNGRMGLFNKNLPYQWQLNKNVVAIGLPGDGKTFNFVKPNIMQMNSSYIITDPKGLLVHEVGKMLADNGYNVKVFDLVHLSNSDQFNPFHYMKSELDIDRVTEAIIDGTKKSDNQGENFWVQANLLLTRALIGYLYFDSMVNDYTPNLSMVSDLLRNIKRADEKIPSPVEQLFEELEKAIPGNYACKQWDLFNQNFQSETRTSVLAVMSAQYSVFDHSQVTQMIERDTMEIETWNTKKTAVFIAIPETNKAFNFLASTMFAVMFEVLTHGADEILQGKVDGIAPKDLLHVQMIIDEFANIGKIPNFNEVLASVRSREISIKIIIQAISQLESMYKNDWKTIFNNCATILFLGTNDENTMKYFSMRAGKQTIKQMDHSINQGRFKSGSVSYRSQSRDLMTPDEIARIGVDEALVFISKQNVLRDKKMTVFDHPMKDLIANSPGDNNWFIYRKYMTDAEEFESNVDFSDITDAVKTDAKEYDQMVKKLIASDTQFIEELPTKSSENASESPSQTLDEEELPFFFEEPIEVPEIKRGGGI
;
A
#
# COMPACT_ATOMS: atom_id res chain seq x y z
N MET A 1 -36.44 -8.74 -16.54
CA MET A 1 -37.72 -8.16 -16.09
C MET A 1 -38.60 -9.29 -15.61
N GLU A 2 -38.68 -9.55 -14.34
CA GLU A 2 -39.60 -10.54 -13.78
C GLU A 2 -40.93 -9.87 -13.51
N TYR A 3 -41.94 -10.23 -14.33
CA TYR A 3 -43.31 -9.87 -14.08
C TYR A 3 -43.84 -10.71 -12.90
N LYS A 4 -44.05 -10.07 -11.76
CA LYS A 4 -44.76 -10.73 -10.66
C LYS A 4 -46.17 -11.06 -11.12
N LYS A 5 -46.46 -12.34 -11.40
CA LYS A 5 -47.79 -12.81 -11.83
C LYS A 5 -48.82 -12.36 -10.81
N LYS A 6 -49.77 -11.52 -11.27
CA LYS A 6 -50.90 -11.12 -10.45
C LYS A 6 -51.69 -12.39 -10.07
N LYS A 7 -52.03 -12.57 -8.80
CA LYS A 7 -52.94 -13.65 -8.39
C LYS A 7 -54.30 -13.33 -8.96
N TYR A 8 -54.84 -14.18 -9.86
CA TYR A 8 -56.12 -14.00 -10.54
C TYR A 8 -57.31 -14.14 -9.61
N LEU A 9 -57.20 -14.93 -8.55
CA LEU A 9 -58.29 -15.30 -7.61
C LEU A 9 -58.97 -14.06 -6.97
N PRO A 10 -58.30 -13.05 -6.44
CA PRO A 10 -58.96 -11.84 -5.90
C PRO A 10 -59.81 -11.09 -6.93
N TYR A 11 -59.31 -11.00 -8.18
CA TYR A 11 -60.03 -10.33 -9.26
C TYR A 11 -61.26 -11.13 -9.71
N LEU A 12 -61.13 -12.46 -9.77
CA LEU A 12 -62.27 -13.36 -10.08
C LEU A 12 -63.38 -13.23 -9.05
N LEU A 13 -63.02 -13.27 -7.76
CA LEU A 13 -64.00 -13.13 -6.66
C LEU A 13 -64.69 -11.74 -6.69
N MET A 14 -63.91 -10.67 -6.93
CA MET A 14 -64.42 -9.31 -7.04
C MET A 14 -65.31 -9.17 -8.29
N GLY A 15 -64.97 -9.83 -9.39
CA GLY A 15 -65.78 -9.88 -10.62
C GLY A 15 -67.13 -10.56 -10.42
N ILE A 16 -67.12 -11.71 -9.76
CA ILE A 16 -68.37 -12.44 -9.41
C ILE A 16 -69.26 -11.57 -8.49
N LEU A 17 -68.66 -10.93 -7.44
CA LEU A 17 -69.40 -10.07 -6.56
C LEU A 17 -70.00 -8.89 -7.32
N LEU A 18 -69.23 -8.18 -8.14
CA LEU A 18 -69.69 -7.04 -8.93
C LEU A 18 -70.79 -7.46 -9.94
N ALA A 19 -70.62 -8.60 -10.59
CA ALA A 19 -71.59 -9.17 -11.54
C ALA A 19 -72.91 -9.49 -10.87
N LEU A 20 -72.88 -10.09 -9.66
CA LEU A 20 -74.08 -10.36 -8.86
C LEU A 20 -74.79 -9.08 -8.41
N LEU A 21 -74.03 -8.06 -7.99
CA LEU A 21 -74.59 -6.75 -7.59
C LEU A 21 -75.26 -6.03 -8.76
N LEU A 22 -74.64 -6.03 -9.93
CA LEU A 22 -75.23 -5.42 -11.14
C LEU A 22 -76.48 -6.16 -11.62
N ASN A 23 -76.49 -7.49 -11.63
CA ASN A 23 -77.64 -8.29 -11.98
C ASN A 23 -78.80 -8.09 -10.97
N ARG A 24 -78.50 -8.06 -9.68
CA ARG A 24 -79.46 -7.73 -8.61
C ARG A 24 -80.08 -6.35 -8.83
N GLY A 25 -79.27 -5.33 -9.11
CA GLY A 25 -79.79 -3.97 -9.42
C GLY A 25 -80.78 -3.99 -10.55
N TYR A 26 -80.49 -4.73 -11.60
CA TYR A 26 -81.42 -4.90 -12.71
C TYR A 26 -82.68 -5.71 -12.34
N ALA A 27 -82.54 -6.74 -11.54
CA ALA A 27 -83.70 -7.52 -11.05
C ALA A 27 -84.66 -6.67 -10.22
N LEU A 28 -84.13 -5.84 -9.33
CA LEU A 28 -84.93 -4.86 -8.55
C LEU A 28 -85.56 -3.81 -9.47
N TYR A 29 -84.81 -3.32 -10.48
CA TYR A 29 -85.39 -2.37 -11.46
C TYR A 29 -86.59 -2.96 -12.17
N GLN A 30 -86.62 -4.23 -12.51
CA GLN A 30 -87.75 -4.91 -13.12
C GLN A 30 -88.96 -5.05 -12.20
N MET A 31 -88.73 -5.11 -10.89
CA MET A 31 -89.80 -5.25 -9.88
C MET A 31 -90.34 -3.88 -9.43
N ALA A 32 -89.67 -2.82 -9.82
CA ALA A 32 -90.06 -1.48 -9.43
C ALA A 32 -91.36 -1.07 -10.05
N PRO A 33 -92.34 -0.53 -9.29
CA PRO A 33 -93.62 0.01 -9.79
C PRO A 33 -93.35 1.24 -10.67
N ILE A 34 -94.05 1.26 -11.84
CA ILE A 34 -94.02 2.42 -12.76
C ILE A 34 -95.01 3.44 -12.25
N VAL A 35 -94.56 4.52 -11.65
CA VAL A 35 -95.42 5.61 -11.24
C VAL A 35 -95.53 6.64 -12.38
N LYS A 36 -96.72 6.82 -12.94
CA LYS A 36 -96.96 7.81 -14.00
C LYS A 36 -96.68 9.21 -13.52
N GLY A 37 -95.71 9.88 -14.14
CA GLY A 37 -95.22 11.25 -13.84
C GLY A 37 -93.92 11.40 -13.14
N GLU A 38 -93.29 10.31 -12.64
CA GLU A 38 -91.94 10.32 -12.03
C GLU A 38 -90.94 9.59 -12.89
N LEU A 39 -90.09 10.31 -13.58
CA LEU A 39 -89.09 9.78 -14.50
C LEU A 39 -87.99 8.88 -13.86
N PHE A 40 -87.78 8.98 -12.51
CA PHE A 40 -86.74 8.25 -11.77
C PHE A 40 -87.26 7.29 -10.69
N SER A 41 -88.56 7.02 -10.65
CA SER A 41 -89.19 6.17 -9.63
C SER A 41 -88.57 4.77 -9.52
N GLN A 42 -88.22 4.19 -10.67
CA GLN A 42 -87.62 2.87 -10.71
C GLN A 42 -86.20 2.85 -10.14
N TYR A 43 -85.42 3.92 -10.39
CA TYR A 43 -84.09 4.02 -9.84
C TYR A 43 -84.09 4.27 -8.33
N LEU A 44 -85.00 5.08 -7.84
CA LEU A 44 -85.16 5.32 -6.41
C LEU A 44 -85.60 4.06 -5.70
N TYR A 45 -86.46 3.25 -6.29
CA TYR A 45 -86.85 1.95 -5.77
C TYR A 45 -85.65 0.99 -5.66
N VAL A 46 -84.78 0.95 -6.68
CA VAL A 46 -83.55 0.16 -6.67
C VAL A 46 -82.65 0.61 -5.53
N VAL A 47 -82.43 1.89 -5.36
CA VAL A 47 -81.55 2.40 -4.29
C VAL A 47 -82.09 2.08 -2.93
N ASP A 48 -83.42 2.26 -2.69
CA ASP A 48 -84.09 2.00 -1.43
C ASP A 48 -84.07 0.49 -1.07
N LYS A 49 -84.31 -0.37 -2.04
CA LYS A 49 -84.42 -1.82 -1.84
C LYS A 49 -83.12 -2.60 -2.05
N PHE A 50 -82.01 -1.92 -2.40
CA PHE A 50 -80.78 -2.59 -2.72
C PHE A 50 -80.20 -3.41 -1.55
N ILE A 51 -80.41 -2.98 -0.32
CA ILE A 51 -79.89 -3.57 0.90
C ILE A 51 -80.97 -4.48 1.60
N ASP A 52 -82.21 -4.41 1.19
CA ASP A 52 -83.29 -5.19 1.78
C ASP A 52 -83.37 -6.66 1.31
N PRO A 53 -83.78 -7.58 2.14
CA PRO A 53 -84.00 -8.97 1.70
C PRO A 53 -85.11 -9.06 0.62
N PRO A 54 -85.02 -10.08 -0.30
CA PRO A 54 -84.04 -11.15 -0.35
C PRO A 54 -82.70 -10.74 -0.95
N TYR A 55 -81.57 -11.08 -0.27
CA TYR A 55 -80.25 -10.69 -0.68
C TYR A 55 -79.76 -11.34 -2.02
N PHE A 56 -80.30 -12.52 -2.37
CA PHE A 56 -80.06 -13.24 -3.61
C PHE A 56 -81.23 -13.08 -4.55
N LEU A 57 -81.24 -12.03 -5.34
CA LEU A 57 -82.19 -11.81 -6.44
C LEU A 57 -81.40 -11.85 -7.76
N PHE A 58 -81.73 -12.79 -8.64
CA PHE A 58 -81.05 -12.95 -9.91
C PHE A 58 -82.06 -12.92 -11.05
N SER A 59 -81.75 -12.04 -12.07
CA SER A 59 -82.59 -11.95 -13.26
C SER A 59 -81.99 -12.78 -14.40
N PHE A 60 -82.73 -13.77 -14.90
CA PHE A 60 -82.37 -14.58 -16.04
C PHE A 60 -82.74 -13.92 -17.39
N LYS A 61 -83.32 -12.71 -17.41
CA LYS A 61 -83.60 -12.01 -18.66
C LYS A 61 -82.31 -11.52 -19.31
N THR A 62 -82.31 -11.37 -20.63
CA THR A 62 -81.19 -11.04 -21.46
C THR A 62 -80.37 -9.85 -20.94
N ILE A 63 -81.07 -8.77 -20.49
CA ILE A 63 -80.41 -7.59 -19.94
C ILE A 63 -79.77 -7.87 -18.57
N GLY A 64 -80.39 -8.66 -17.71
CA GLY A 64 -79.82 -9.11 -16.43
C GLY A 64 -78.53 -9.93 -16.61
N LEU A 65 -78.53 -10.83 -17.57
CA LEU A 65 -77.34 -11.58 -17.97
C LEU A 65 -76.27 -10.68 -18.56
N LEU A 66 -76.67 -9.66 -19.33
CA LEU A 66 -75.75 -8.67 -19.89
C LEU A 66 -75.06 -7.88 -18.75
N MET A 67 -75.85 -7.40 -17.73
CA MET A 67 -75.32 -6.70 -16.56
C MET A 67 -74.36 -7.57 -15.74
N PHE A 68 -74.60 -8.87 -15.64
CA PHE A 68 -73.69 -9.82 -15.03
C PHE A 68 -72.38 -9.92 -15.84
N LEU A 69 -72.44 -10.02 -17.15
CA LEU A 69 -71.25 -10.03 -18.02
C LEU A 69 -70.45 -8.71 -17.93
N VAL A 70 -71.14 -7.57 -17.83
CA VAL A 70 -70.47 -6.27 -17.63
C VAL A 70 -69.67 -6.24 -16.34
N GLY A 71 -70.18 -6.76 -15.22
CA GLY A 71 -69.43 -6.87 -13.96
C GLY A 71 -68.18 -7.77 -14.09
N MET A 72 -68.34 -8.91 -14.72
CA MET A 72 -67.20 -9.82 -14.98
C MET A 72 -66.17 -9.15 -15.89
N PHE A 73 -66.60 -8.49 -16.95
CA PHE A 73 -65.72 -7.79 -17.88
C PHE A 73 -64.98 -6.60 -17.25
N ALA A 74 -65.64 -5.83 -16.40
CA ALA A 74 -65.00 -4.73 -15.62
C ALA A 74 -63.84 -5.28 -14.75
N SER A 75 -64.07 -6.43 -14.07
CA SER A 75 -63.02 -7.04 -13.28
C SER A 75 -61.89 -7.63 -14.13
N LEU A 76 -62.20 -8.18 -15.31
CA LEU A 76 -61.21 -8.62 -16.25
C LEU A 76 -60.34 -7.45 -16.75
N LEU A 77 -60.94 -6.29 -17.08
CA LEU A 77 -60.20 -5.09 -17.43
C LEU A 77 -59.32 -4.59 -16.28
N ALA A 78 -59.76 -4.66 -15.04
CA ALA A 78 -58.95 -4.33 -13.86
C ALA A 78 -57.78 -5.32 -13.66
N TYR A 79 -57.95 -6.59 -14.00
CA TYR A 79 -56.89 -7.58 -14.01
C TYR A 79 -55.90 -7.34 -15.14
N LEU A 80 -56.38 -7.04 -16.35
CA LEU A 80 -55.56 -6.79 -17.53
C LEU A 80 -54.88 -5.43 -17.53
N ASN A 81 -55.39 -4.48 -16.74
CA ASN A 81 -54.78 -3.17 -16.62
C ASN A 81 -53.37 -3.31 -15.99
N PRO A 82 -52.26 -3.11 -16.73
CA PRO A 82 -50.94 -3.22 -16.16
C PRO A 82 -50.80 -2.11 -15.13
N LYS A 83 -50.79 -2.46 -13.84
CA LYS A 83 -50.15 -1.56 -12.89
C LYS A 83 -48.74 -1.35 -13.44
N LYS A 84 -48.38 -0.16 -13.85
CA LYS A 84 -46.99 0.22 -14.07
C LYS A 84 -46.29 -0.17 -12.78
N ILE A 85 -45.54 -1.28 -12.84
CA ILE A 85 -44.61 -1.62 -11.79
C ILE A 85 -43.48 -0.62 -12.01
N GLU A 86 -43.62 0.53 -11.39
CA GLU A 86 -42.48 1.38 -11.16
C GLU A 86 -41.51 0.50 -10.36
N ASN A 87 -40.28 0.30 -10.89
CA ASN A 87 -39.22 -0.46 -10.23
C ASN A 87 -38.79 0.33 -8.99
N TYR A 88 -39.61 0.31 -7.95
CA TYR A 88 -39.26 0.88 -6.65
C TYR A 88 -38.35 -0.11 -5.95
N ARG A 89 -37.02 0.18 -5.98
CA ARG A 89 -36.11 -0.35 -4.97
C ARG A 89 -36.26 0.54 -3.73
N SER A 90 -37.21 0.18 -2.87
CA SER A 90 -37.51 0.97 -1.67
C SER A 90 -36.25 1.13 -0.81
N GLY A 91 -35.79 2.38 -0.65
CA GLY A 91 -34.59 2.70 0.10
C GLY A 91 -33.28 2.70 -0.70
N GLU A 92 -33.35 2.43 -2.00
CA GLU A 92 -32.19 2.42 -2.91
C GLU A 92 -32.43 3.30 -4.15
N GLU A 93 -33.46 4.14 -4.15
CA GLU A 93 -33.91 4.92 -5.31
C GLU A 93 -32.85 5.90 -5.83
N ALA A 94 -32.04 6.44 -4.92
CA ALA A 94 -31.02 7.45 -5.23
C ALA A 94 -29.57 7.00 -4.90
N GLY A 95 -29.42 5.78 -4.38
CA GLY A 95 -28.13 5.17 -4.06
C GLY A 95 -28.31 3.98 -3.11
N SER A 96 -27.51 2.94 -3.31
CA SER A 96 -27.58 1.68 -2.54
C SER A 96 -26.39 1.46 -1.61
N ALA A 97 -25.48 2.43 -1.49
CA ALA A 97 -24.30 2.30 -0.64
C ALA A 97 -24.70 2.21 0.85
N LYS A 98 -24.01 1.34 1.55
CA LYS A 98 -24.14 1.12 2.99
C LYS A 98 -22.83 0.63 3.57
N PHE A 99 -22.62 0.76 4.86
CA PHE A 99 -21.50 0.12 5.53
C PHE A 99 -21.66 -1.42 5.49
N ALA A 100 -20.53 -2.10 5.33
CA ALA A 100 -20.49 -3.55 5.39
C ALA A 100 -20.83 -4.04 6.79
N ASN A 101 -21.56 -5.15 6.86
CA ASN A 101 -21.69 -5.87 8.12
C ASN A 101 -20.48 -6.81 8.26
N ILE A 102 -19.93 -6.96 9.47
CA ILE A 102 -18.82 -7.87 9.75
C ILE A 102 -19.12 -9.29 9.27
N LYS A 103 -20.39 -9.73 9.39
CA LYS A 103 -20.83 -11.05 8.94
C LYS A 103 -20.65 -11.26 7.43
N ASP A 104 -20.77 -10.20 6.63
CA ASP A 104 -20.65 -10.27 5.18
C ASP A 104 -19.18 -10.52 4.75
N LEU A 105 -18.22 -10.21 5.62
CA LEU A 105 -16.79 -10.32 5.37
C LEU A 105 -16.16 -11.59 5.96
N THR A 106 -16.90 -12.40 6.70
CA THR A 106 -16.36 -13.63 7.32
C THR A 106 -15.85 -14.65 6.31
N GLY A 107 -16.42 -14.67 5.09
CA GLY A 107 -15.98 -15.56 4.03
C GLY A 107 -14.57 -15.28 3.49
N PHE A 108 -14.01 -14.08 3.75
CA PHE A 108 -12.64 -13.76 3.39
C PHE A 108 -11.60 -14.27 4.40
N ARG A 109 -12.00 -14.66 5.61
CA ARG A 109 -11.08 -15.11 6.66
C ARG A 109 -10.64 -16.55 6.45
N ASP A 110 -9.40 -16.83 6.84
CA ASP A 110 -8.92 -18.21 6.96
C ASP A 110 -9.58 -18.89 8.18
N LYS A 111 -9.56 -20.20 8.19
CA LYS A 111 -10.01 -21.00 9.34
C LYS A 111 -9.07 -20.82 10.54
N ASP A 112 -7.78 -20.68 10.27
CA ASP A 112 -6.77 -20.31 11.27
C ASP A 112 -6.53 -18.79 11.22
N PRO A 113 -6.88 -18.05 12.28
CA PRO A 113 -6.67 -16.60 12.34
C PRO A 113 -5.22 -16.14 12.19
N LYS A 114 -4.23 -17.03 12.40
CA LYS A 114 -2.81 -16.74 12.16
C LYS A 114 -2.51 -16.54 10.68
N ASN A 115 -3.32 -17.13 9.80
CA ASN A 115 -3.18 -16.99 8.35
C ASN A 115 -3.87 -15.75 7.78
N ASP A 116 -4.49 -14.93 8.62
CA ASP A 116 -5.16 -13.72 8.15
C ASP A 116 -4.19 -12.54 8.02
N MET A 117 -4.37 -11.73 7.00
CA MET A 117 -3.92 -10.33 6.98
C MET A 117 -4.89 -9.50 7.83
N ILE A 118 -4.35 -8.57 8.60
CA ILE A 118 -5.08 -7.72 9.53
C ILE A 118 -5.16 -6.31 8.95
N PHE A 119 -6.38 -5.79 8.75
CA PHE A 119 -6.62 -4.42 8.30
C PHE A 119 -7.19 -3.54 9.42
N SER A 120 -8.07 -4.13 10.24
CA SER A 120 -8.71 -3.50 11.39
C SER A 120 -9.07 -4.57 12.41
N LYS A 121 -9.70 -4.21 13.52
CA LYS A 121 -10.06 -5.16 14.57
C LYS A 121 -10.86 -6.35 14.04
N ASN A 122 -11.85 -6.08 13.17
CA ASN A 122 -12.70 -7.08 12.55
C ASN A 122 -12.47 -7.24 11.04
N GLY A 123 -11.79 -6.31 10.37
CA GLY A 123 -11.45 -6.38 8.96
C GLY A 123 -10.21 -7.25 8.76
N ARG A 124 -10.40 -8.49 8.30
CA ARG A 124 -9.33 -9.48 8.09
C ARG A 124 -9.56 -10.23 6.79
N MET A 125 -8.47 -10.75 6.21
CA MET A 125 -8.52 -11.57 4.99
C MET A 125 -7.44 -12.65 5.04
N GLY A 126 -7.81 -13.90 4.84
CA GLY A 126 -6.88 -15.01 4.73
C GLY A 126 -5.82 -14.76 3.66
N LEU A 127 -4.57 -14.96 4.01
CA LEU A 127 -3.42 -14.74 3.12
C LEU A 127 -3.40 -15.77 1.98
N PHE A 128 -3.66 -17.03 2.29
CA PHE A 128 -3.52 -18.14 1.37
C PHE A 128 -4.82 -18.40 0.61
N ASN A 129 -4.85 -18.08 -0.69
CA ASN A 129 -6.05 -18.34 -1.53
C ASN A 129 -6.44 -19.81 -1.58
N LYS A 130 -5.48 -20.74 -1.47
CA LYS A 130 -5.74 -22.19 -1.44
C LYS A 130 -6.65 -22.63 -0.28
N ASN A 131 -6.69 -21.88 0.81
CA ASN A 131 -7.52 -22.16 1.98
C ASN A 131 -8.93 -21.56 1.86
N LEU A 132 -9.17 -20.69 0.87
CA LEU A 132 -10.43 -19.94 0.71
C LEU A 132 -11.27 -20.51 -0.44
N PRO A 133 -12.61 -20.52 -0.32
CA PRO A 133 -13.51 -20.81 -1.44
C PRO A 133 -13.25 -19.84 -2.60
N TYR A 134 -13.38 -20.30 -3.84
CA TYR A 134 -13.07 -19.55 -5.06
C TYR A 134 -13.68 -18.12 -5.11
N GLN A 135 -14.92 -18.01 -4.68
CA GLN A 135 -15.65 -16.73 -4.66
C GLN A 135 -15.04 -15.66 -3.72
N TRP A 136 -14.19 -16.08 -2.76
CA TRP A 136 -13.54 -15.21 -1.79
C TRP A 136 -12.04 -15.02 -2.07
N GLN A 137 -11.54 -15.62 -3.15
CA GLN A 137 -10.14 -15.49 -3.56
C GLN A 137 -9.92 -14.16 -4.28
N LEU A 138 -9.23 -13.25 -3.62
CA LEU A 138 -8.78 -11.98 -4.18
C LEU A 138 -7.25 -11.94 -4.23
N ASN A 139 -6.68 -10.93 -4.93
CA ASN A 139 -5.27 -10.63 -4.73
C ASN A 139 -5.05 -10.10 -3.31
N LYS A 140 -3.81 -10.18 -2.83
CA LYS A 140 -3.44 -9.80 -1.46
C LYS A 140 -2.70 -8.47 -1.40
N ASN A 141 -2.68 -7.73 -2.53
CA ASN A 141 -2.11 -6.40 -2.59
C ASN A 141 -3.03 -5.40 -1.87
N VAL A 142 -2.41 -4.49 -1.13
CA VAL A 142 -3.07 -3.51 -0.28
C VAL A 142 -2.49 -2.12 -0.52
N VAL A 143 -3.33 -1.12 -0.56
CA VAL A 143 -2.90 0.27 -0.36
C VAL A 143 -3.39 0.73 1.01
N ALA A 144 -2.49 1.20 1.86
CA ALA A 144 -2.83 1.80 3.14
C ALA A 144 -2.51 3.30 3.12
N ILE A 145 -3.47 4.12 3.56
CA ILE A 145 -3.34 5.58 3.57
C ILE A 145 -3.55 6.09 4.99
N GLY A 146 -2.61 6.90 5.46
CA GLY A 146 -2.70 7.54 6.77
C GLY A 146 -1.62 8.60 6.96
N LEU A 147 -1.94 9.64 7.72
CA LEU A 147 -1.01 10.68 8.08
C LEU A 147 0.10 10.18 9.03
N PRO A 148 1.19 10.92 9.18
CA PRO A 148 2.09 10.73 10.32
C PRO A 148 1.31 10.81 11.63
N GLY A 149 1.45 9.81 12.51
CA GLY A 149 0.68 9.72 13.75
C GLY A 149 -0.63 8.93 13.68
N ASP A 150 -1.17 8.61 12.51
CA ASP A 150 -2.39 7.78 12.37
C ASP A 150 -2.17 6.30 12.75
N GLY A 151 -0.93 5.96 13.11
CA GLY A 151 -0.58 4.63 13.58
C GLY A 151 -0.41 3.59 12.48
N LYS A 152 0.02 3.98 11.27
CA LYS A 152 0.30 3.05 10.15
C LYS A 152 1.14 1.86 10.61
N THR A 153 2.30 2.15 11.18
CA THR A 153 3.24 1.12 11.66
C THR A 153 2.67 0.35 12.85
N PHE A 154 2.07 1.04 13.82
CA PHE A 154 1.56 0.46 15.06
C PHE A 154 0.26 -0.35 14.89
N ASN A 155 -0.65 0.10 14.01
CA ASN A 155 -1.97 -0.52 13.84
C ASN A 155 -2.06 -1.47 12.63
N PHE A 156 -1.10 -1.39 11.69
CA PHE A 156 -1.16 -2.19 10.47
C PHE A 156 0.12 -2.98 10.22
N VAL A 157 1.31 -2.34 10.21
CA VAL A 157 2.57 -3.01 9.88
C VAL A 157 2.91 -4.07 10.93
N LYS A 158 3.10 -3.66 12.19
CA LYS A 158 3.47 -4.56 13.28
C LYS A 158 2.47 -5.71 13.49
N PRO A 159 1.14 -5.50 13.55
CA PRO A 159 0.19 -6.61 13.67
C PRO A 159 0.29 -7.65 12.55
N ASN A 160 0.60 -7.22 11.32
CA ASN A 160 0.78 -8.16 10.20
C ASN A 160 2.11 -8.91 10.28
N ILE A 161 3.20 -8.30 10.75
CA ILE A 161 4.47 -8.98 11.00
C ILE A 161 4.31 -10.00 12.14
N MET A 162 3.60 -9.64 13.21
CA MET A 162 3.33 -10.51 14.36
C MET A 162 2.52 -11.77 14.02
N GLN A 163 1.88 -11.84 12.85
CA GLN A 163 1.24 -13.06 12.34
C GLN A 163 2.25 -14.15 11.99
N MET A 164 3.49 -13.82 11.64
CA MET A 164 4.58 -14.77 11.35
C MET A 164 4.19 -15.88 10.35
N ASN A 165 3.38 -15.53 9.34
CA ASN A 165 2.75 -16.48 8.42
C ASN A 165 3.40 -16.55 7.03
N SER A 166 4.45 -15.75 6.77
CA SER A 166 5.11 -15.62 5.47
C SER A 166 6.54 -15.17 5.63
N SER A 167 7.33 -15.13 4.57
CA SER A 167 8.53 -14.29 4.54
C SER A 167 8.13 -12.82 4.42
N TYR A 168 8.93 -11.92 4.97
CA TYR A 168 8.62 -10.50 5.03
C TYR A 168 9.74 -9.67 4.42
N ILE A 169 9.36 -8.66 3.64
CA ILE A 169 10.25 -7.59 3.16
C ILE A 169 9.61 -6.28 3.61
N ILE A 170 10.32 -5.53 4.46
CA ILE A 170 9.74 -4.42 5.19
C ILE A 170 10.63 -3.20 4.99
N THR A 171 10.08 -2.09 4.51
CA THR A 171 10.81 -0.82 4.58
C THR A 171 10.60 -0.20 5.96
N ASP A 172 11.68 0.30 6.53
CA ASP A 172 11.71 0.90 7.86
C ASP A 172 12.41 2.26 7.81
N PRO A 173 11.67 3.37 7.63
CA PRO A 173 12.28 4.68 7.46
C PRO A 173 13.13 5.14 8.65
N LYS A 174 12.90 4.59 9.82
CA LYS A 174 13.60 4.96 11.06
C LYS A 174 14.67 3.95 11.48
N GLY A 175 14.73 2.77 10.86
CA GLY A 175 15.64 1.70 11.25
C GLY A 175 15.34 1.10 12.63
N LEU A 176 14.15 1.38 13.21
CA LEU A 176 13.80 0.92 14.57
C LEU A 176 12.99 -0.38 14.58
N LEU A 177 12.27 -0.66 13.50
CA LEU A 177 11.32 -1.77 13.47
C LEU A 177 12.01 -3.13 13.63
N VAL A 178 13.21 -3.29 13.07
CA VAL A 178 14.01 -4.50 13.26
C VAL A 178 14.33 -4.76 14.73
N HIS A 179 14.63 -3.72 15.48
CA HIS A 179 14.91 -3.86 16.92
C HIS A 179 13.67 -4.25 17.72
N GLU A 180 12.50 -3.73 17.31
CA GLU A 180 11.24 -3.96 18.02
C GLU A 180 10.65 -5.35 17.79
N VAL A 181 10.80 -5.92 16.57
CA VAL A 181 10.18 -7.20 16.19
C VAL A 181 11.18 -8.29 15.79
N GLY A 182 12.45 -7.95 15.60
CA GLY A 182 13.48 -8.87 15.08
C GLY A 182 13.72 -10.08 15.98
N LYS A 183 13.77 -9.90 17.30
CA LYS A 183 13.94 -11.01 18.23
C LYS A 183 12.78 -12.01 18.16
N MET A 184 11.53 -11.52 18.13
CA MET A 184 10.36 -12.36 17.95
C MET A 184 10.47 -13.21 16.67
N LEU A 185 10.93 -12.60 15.57
CA LEU A 185 11.09 -13.31 14.29
C LEU A 185 12.24 -14.32 14.35
N ALA A 186 13.41 -13.94 14.87
CA ALA A 186 14.56 -14.82 15.00
C ALA A 186 14.25 -16.04 15.89
N ASP A 187 13.61 -15.84 17.04
CA ASP A 187 13.19 -16.91 17.96
C ASP A 187 12.14 -17.86 17.32
N ASN A 188 11.44 -17.42 16.27
CA ASN A 188 10.49 -18.23 15.49
C ASN A 188 11.04 -18.75 14.15
N GLY A 189 12.38 -18.80 14.03
CA GLY A 189 13.10 -19.44 12.94
C GLY A 189 13.16 -18.62 11.65
N TYR A 190 13.05 -17.30 11.74
CA TYR A 190 13.29 -16.40 10.61
C TYR A 190 14.78 -16.08 10.49
N ASN A 191 15.28 -16.10 9.26
CA ASN A 191 16.54 -15.46 8.90
C ASN A 191 16.30 -13.95 8.83
N VAL A 192 16.85 -13.18 9.77
CA VAL A 192 16.67 -11.73 9.82
C VAL A 192 17.80 -11.08 9.04
N LYS A 193 17.46 -10.27 8.05
CA LYS A 193 18.39 -9.51 7.19
C LYS A 193 18.09 -8.03 7.33
N VAL A 194 19.12 -7.20 7.30
CA VAL A 194 18.99 -5.73 7.37
C VAL A 194 19.79 -5.08 6.28
N PHE A 195 19.16 -4.21 5.50
CA PHE A 195 19.82 -3.35 4.54
C PHE A 195 19.63 -1.90 4.97
N ASP A 196 20.66 -1.32 5.62
CA ASP A 196 20.56 -0.02 6.30
C ASP A 196 21.21 1.09 5.47
N LEU A 197 20.37 1.84 4.76
CA LEU A 197 20.77 3.05 4.03
C LEU A 197 20.72 4.32 4.90
N VAL A 198 20.30 4.23 6.15
CA VAL A 198 20.24 5.37 7.08
C VAL A 198 21.61 5.57 7.73
N HIS A 199 22.18 4.49 8.27
CA HIS A 199 23.46 4.55 9.00
C HIS A 199 24.64 4.08 8.16
N LEU A 200 24.39 3.32 7.07
CA LEU A 200 25.39 2.72 6.17
C LEU A 200 26.39 1.81 6.91
N SER A 201 26.02 1.30 8.07
CA SER A 201 26.84 0.47 8.90
C SER A 201 25.98 -0.65 9.50
N ASN A 202 26.60 -1.74 9.92
CA ASN A 202 25.90 -2.86 10.53
C ASN A 202 24.75 -3.38 9.63
N SER A 203 25.00 -3.56 8.35
CA SER A 203 24.05 -3.90 7.30
C SER A 203 24.45 -5.16 6.56
N ASP A 204 23.48 -5.88 6.01
CA ASP A 204 23.76 -6.89 4.97
C ASP A 204 24.21 -6.20 3.69
N GLN A 205 24.92 -6.96 2.86
CA GLN A 205 25.48 -6.49 1.60
C GLN A 205 24.59 -6.93 0.42
N PHE A 206 24.38 -6.01 -0.51
CA PHE A 206 23.62 -6.27 -1.72
C PHE A 206 24.48 -5.97 -2.95
N ASN A 207 24.84 -7.00 -3.69
CA ASN A 207 25.56 -6.86 -4.95
C ASN A 207 24.67 -7.30 -6.12
N PRO A 208 24.20 -6.37 -6.98
CA PRO A 208 23.32 -6.73 -8.10
C PRO A 208 23.95 -7.70 -9.09
N PHE A 209 25.28 -7.73 -9.24
CA PHE A 209 25.96 -8.65 -10.13
C PHE A 209 25.80 -10.12 -9.73
N HIS A 210 25.63 -10.40 -8.45
CA HIS A 210 25.36 -11.76 -7.95
C HIS A 210 24.09 -12.37 -8.58
N TYR A 211 23.11 -11.54 -8.91
CA TYR A 211 21.81 -11.96 -9.45
C TYR A 211 21.73 -11.91 -10.98
N MET A 212 22.77 -11.43 -11.65
CA MET A 212 22.81 -11.38 -13.12
C MET A 212 23.11 -12.78 -13.69
N LYS A 213 22.19 -13.32 -14.47
CA LYS A 213 22.31 -14.62 -15.14
C LYS A 213 22.46 -14.49 -16.66
N SER A 214 22.15 -13.32 -17.21
CA SER A 214 22.15 -13.06 -18.64
C SER A 214 22.46 -11.60 -18.97
N GLU A 215 22.77 -11.32 -20.23
CA GLU A 215 22.98 -9.94 -20.71
C GLU A 215 21.74 -9.05 -20.59
N LEU A 216 20.51 -9.64 -20.51
CA LEU A 216 19.28 -8.89 -20.26
C LEU A 216 19.25 -8.27 -18.85
N ASP A 217 19.95 -8.86 -17.90
CA ASP A 217 20.03 -8.35 -16.54
C ASP A 217 20.88 -7.09 -16.45
N ILE A 218 21.82 -6.90 -17.39
CA ILE A 218 22.61 -5.66 -17.55
C ILE A 218 21.65 -4.49 -17.82
N ASP A 219 20.71 -4.66 -18.75
CA ASP A 219 19.73 -3.64 -19.07
C ASP A 219 18.85 -3.31 -17.86
N ARG A 220 18.40 -4.32 -17.17
CA ARG A 220 17.51 -4.21 -16.01
C ARG A 220 18.14 -3.45 -14.85
N VAL A 221 19.38 -3.81 -14.50
CA VAL A 221 20.14 -3.11 -13.44
C VAL A 221 20.46 -1.68 -13.87
N THR A 222 20.85 -1.48 -15.12
CA THR A 222 21.12 -0.15 -15.67
C THR A 222 19.88 0.76 -15.59
N GLU A 223 18.73 0.27 -16.03
CA GLU A 223 17.46 1.03 -15.99
C GLU A 223 17.06 1.36 -14.55
N ALA A 224 17.21 0.42 -13.61
CA ALA A 224 16.92 0.64 -12.20
C ALA A 224 17.80 1.73 -11.58
N ILE A 225 19.10 1.74 -11.88
CA ILE A 225 20.03 2.77 -11.40
C ILE A 225 19.66 4.13 -11.98
N ILE A 226 19.37 4.22 -13.28
CA ILE A 226 19.07 5.48 -13.96
C ILE A 226 17.71 6.03 -13.52
N ASP A 227 16.69 5.20 -13.45
CA ASP A 227 15.35 5.64 -12.99
C ASP A 227 15.37 6.05 -11.50
N GLY A 228 16.15 5.37 -10.67
CA GLY A 228 16.34 5.71 -9.27
C GLY A 228 17.11 7.02 -9.03
N THR A 229 17.91 7.46 -10.00
CA THR A 229 18.73 8.69 -9.91
C THR A 229 18.13 9.90 -10.62
N LYS A 230 17.05 9.73 -11.40
CA LYS A 230 16.36 10.85 -12.09
C LYS A 230 15.82 11.87 -11.11
N LYS A 231 16.19 13.14 -11.31
CA LYS A 231 15.72 14.28 -10.49
C LYS A 231 14.43 14.92 -11.01
N SER A 232 14.14 14.84 -12.30
CA SER A 232 12.91 15.40 -12.91
C SER A 232 12.62 14.79 -14.30
N ASP A 233 11.37 14.90 -14.76
CA ASP A 233 10.89 14.40 -16.07
C ASP A 233 10.85 15.51 -17.14
N ASN A 234 11.86 16.34 -17.26
CA ASN A 234 11.90 17.43 -18.26
C ASN A 234 12.28 16.92 -19.63
N GLN A 235 11.62 17.42 -20.68
CA GLN A 235 11.77 16.97 -22.09
C GLN A 235 13.20 17.15 -22.65
N GLY A 236 14.04 18.02 -22.08
CA GLY A 236 15.44 18.18 -22.48
C GLY A 236 16.38 17.10 -21.95
N GLU A 237 15.94 16.30 -21.01
CA GLU A 237 16.75 15.27 -20.35
C GLU A 237 16.87 13.96 -21.16
N ASN A 238 16.00 13.72 -22.14
CA ASN A 238 16.00 12.46 -22.88
C ASN A 238 17.34 12.15 -23.58
N PHE A 239 18.02 13.15 -24.10
CA PHE A 239 19.34 12.97 -24.73
C PHE A 239 20.38 12.50 -23.73
N TRP A 240 20.46 13.15 -22.57
CA TRP A 240 21.42 12.81 -21.50
C TRP A 240 21.12 11.43 -20.90
N VAL A 241 19.84 11.09 -20.75
CA VAL A 241 19.39 9.79 -20.27
C VAL A 241 19.82 8.69 -21.24
N GLN A 242 19.66 8.89 -22.54
CA GLN A 242 20.08 7.89 -23.54
C GLN A 242 21.60 7.72 -23.59
N ALA A 243 22.37 8.83 -23.49
CA ALA A 243 23.81 8.76 -23.40
C ALA A 243 24.29 7.99 -22.16
N ASN A 244 23.65 8.29 -21.00
CA ASN A 244 23.93 7.63 -19.74
C ASN A 244 23.59 6.12 -19.81
N LEU A 245 22.43 5.77 -20.39
CA LEU A 245 22.04 4.37 -20.59
C LEU A 245 23.09 3.58 -21.37
N LEU A 246 23.53 4.10 -22.51
CA LEU A 246 24.51 3.42 -23.36
C LEU A 246 25.83 3.19 -22.63
N LEU A 247 26.36 4.24 -21.99
CA LEU A 247 27.64 4.12 -21.29
C LEU A 247 27.53 3.24 -20.04
N THR A 248 26.46 3.36 -19.26
CA THR A 248 26.24 2.50 -18.09
C THR A 248 26.11 1.03 -18.49
N ARG A 249 25.37 0.73 -19.57
CA ARG A 249 25.27 -0.63 -20.13
C ARG A 249 26.63 -1.16 -20.55
N ALA A 250 27.45 -0.33 -21.19
CA ALA A 250 28.78 -0.71 -21.58
C ALA A 250 29.65 -1.04 -20.35
N LEU A 251 29.68 -0.17 -19.34
CA LEU A 251 30.56 -0.36 -18.17
C LEU A 251 30.09 -1.51 -17.26
N ILE A 252 28.79 -1.62 -16.97
CA ILE A 252 28.25 -2.75 -16.21
C ILE A 252 28.44 -4.06 -17.00
N GLY A 253 28.15 -4.01 -18.31
CA GLY A 253 28.35 -5.15 -19.19
C GLY A 253 29.81 -5.57 -19.26
N TYR A 254 30.78 -4.62 -19.32
CA TYR A 254 32.19 -4.91 -19.26
C TYR A 254 32.51 -5.72 -17.99
N LEU A 255 32.13 -5.22 -16.81
CA LEU A 255 32.39 -5.90 -15.55
C LEU A 255 31.76 -7.30 -15.50
N TYR A 256 30.53 -7.44 -16.03
CA TYR A 256 29.83 -8.72 -16.09
C TYR A 256 30.59 -9.76 -16.95
N PHE A 257 30.99 -9.41 -18.18
CA PHE A 257 31.70 -10.34 -19.08
C PHE A 257 33.15 -10.55 -18.67
N ASP A 258 33.83 -9.51 -18.22
CA ASP A 258 35.24 -9.58 -17.79
C ASP A 258 35.39 -10.46 -16.54
N SER A 259 34.43 -10.40 -15.60
CA SER A 259 34.44 -11.26 -14.43
C SER A 259 34.32 -12.76 -14.76
N MET A 260 33.69 -13.10 -15.90
CA MET A 260 33.65 -14.50 -16.38
C MET A 260 35.00 -15.00 -16.93
N VAL A 261 35.82 -14.07 -17.42
CA VAL A 261 37.15 -14.39 -17.97
C VAL A 261 38.22 -14.41 -16.87
N ASN A 262 38.14 -13.44 -15.94
CA ASN A 262 39.20 -13.17 -14.97
C ASN A 262 38.87 -13.63 -13.54
N ASP A 263 37.72 -14.28 -13.33
CA ASP A 263 37.30 -14.91 -12.06
C ASP A 263 37.40 -13.99 -10.83
N TYR A 264 36.68 -12.86 -10.86
CA TYR A 264 36.55 -11.96 -9.73
C TYR A 264 35.07 -11.61 -9.50
N THR A 265 34.75 -11.05 -8.34
CA THR A 265 33.39 -10.59 -8.03
C THR A 265 33.26 -9.11 -8.42
N PRO A 266 32.54 -8.78 -9.51
CA PRO A 266 32.32 -7.39 -9.90
C PRO A 266 31.34 -6.69 -8.93
N ASN A 267 31.48 -5.36 -8.80
CA ASN A 267 30.57 -4.54 -8.04
C ASN A 267 30.43 -3.13 -8.63
N LEU A 268 29.42 -2.36 -8.17
CA LEU A 268 29.13 -1.05 -8.75
C LEU A 268 30.20 0.00 -8.45
N SER A 269 31.06 -0.14 -7.45
CA SER A 269 32.17 0.81 -7.21
C SER A 269 33.20 0.77 -8.32
N MET A 270 33.41 -0.41 -8.94
CA MET A 270 34.33 -0.57 -10.07
C MET A 270 33.89 0.24 -11.30
N VAL A 271 32.59 0.57 -11.43
CA VAL A 271 32.11 1.48 -12.49
C VAL A 271 32.69 2.88 -12.28
N SER A 272 32.80 3.34 -11.03
CA SER A 272 33.45 4.64 -10.69
C SER A 272 34.94 4.61 -11.08
N ASP A 273 35.63 3.52 -10.84
CA ASP A 273 37.03 3.36 -11.21
C ASP A 273 37.25 3.35 -12.74
N LEU A 274 36.36 2.68 -13.49
CA LEU A 274 36.37 2.74 -14.94
C LEU A 274 36.14 4.18 -15.44
N LEU A 275 35.18 4.91 -14.86
CA LEU A 275 34.89 6.29 -15.24
C LEU A 275 36.07 7.24 -15.00
N ARG A 276 36.90 7.02 -13.97
CA ARG A 276 38.12 7.79 -13.70
C ARG A 276 39.18 7.57 -14.78
N ASN A 277 39.25 6.35 -15.31
CA ASN A 277 40.28 5.91 -16.26
C ASN A 277 39.82 5.96 -17.74
N ILE A 278 38.63 6.54 -18.00
CA ILE A 278 37.99 6.56 -19.33
C ILE A 278 38.56 7.67 -20.24
N LYS A 279 39.25 8.67 -19.67
CA LYS A 279 39.81 9.80 -20.41
C LYS A 279 41.16 9.42 -20.99
N ARG A 280 41.39 9.79 -22.26
CA ARG A 280 42.71 9.70 -22.88
C ARG A 280 43.65 10.75 -22.32
N ALA A 281 44.86 10.37 -22.01
CA ALA A 281 45.93 11.31 -21.64
C ALA A 281 46.45 12.07 -22.86
N ASP A 282 46.47 11.44 -24.03
CA ASP A 282 46.85 11.98 -25.34
C ASP A 282 45.82 11.47 -26.38
N GLU A 283 45.48 12.30 -27.38
CA GLU A 283 44.50 11.90 -28.43
C GLU A 283 44.93 10.64 -29.21
N LYS A 284 46.22 10.40 -29.32
CA LYS A 284 46.78 9.27 -30.07
C LYS A 284 46.93 7.98 -29.26
N ILE A 285 46.80 8.08 -27.94
CA ILE A 285 46.96 6.94 -27.04
C ILE A 285 45.58 6.52 -26.52
N PRO A 286 45.17 5.25 -26.74
CA PRO A 286 43.90 4.80 -26.19
C PRO A 286 43.91 4.88 -24.66
N SER A 287 42.77 5.25 -24.05
CA SER A 287 42.63 5.26 -22.60
C SER A 287 42.77 3.85 -22.02
N PRO A 288 43.06 3.71 -20.72
CA PRO A 288 43.07 2.40 -20.09
C PRO A 288 41.78 1.62 -20.30
N VAL A 289 40.62 2.30 -20.24
CA VAL A 289 39.31 1.67 -20.44
C VAL A 289 39.11 1.23 -21.90
N GLU A 290 39.56 2.01 -22.87
CA GLU A 290 39.50 1.61 -24.28
C GLU A 290 40.33 0.33 -24.52
N GLN A 291 41.50 0.19 -23.90
CA GLN A 291 42.32 -1.02 -23.97
C GLN A 291 41.62 -2.24 -23.34
N LEU A 292 40.97 -2.05 -22.19
CA LEU A 292 40.17 -3.08 -21.52
C LEU A 292 39.02 -3.60 -22.41
N PHE A 293 38.31 -2.71 -23.11
CA PHE A 293 37.26 -3.13 -24.06
C PHE A 293 37.85 -3.86 -25.29
N GLU A 294 39.04 -3.45 -25.79
CA GLU A 294 39.69 -4.16 -26.87
C GLU A 294 40.14 -5.57 -26.44
N GLU A 295 40.59 -5.74 -25.20
CA GLU A 295 40.94 -7.04 -24.64
C GLU A 295 39.73 -7.93 -24.46
N LEU A 296 38.61 -7.36 -23.93
CA LEU A 296 37.36 -8.09 -23.80
C LEU A 296 36.78 -8.53 -25.15
N GLU A 297 36.85 -7.69 -26.19
CA GLU A 297 36.39 -8.06 -27.54
C GLU A 297 37.24 -9.19 -28.13
N LYS A 298 38.54 -9.26 -27.80
CA LYS A 298 39.41 -10.41 -28.21
C LYS A 298 39.06 -11.69 -27.46
N ALA A 299 38.71 -11.57 -26.16
CA ALA A 299 38.34 -12.71 -25.32
C ALA A 299 36.95 -13.26 -25.63
N ILE A 300 35.96 -12.37 -25.80
CA ILE A 300 34.57 -12.71 -26.10
C ILE A 300 34.09 -11.85 -27.28
N PRO A 301 34.34 -12.27 -28.53
CA PRO A 301 33.99 -11.48 -29.71
C PRO A 301 32.52 -11.24 -29.87
N GLY A 302 32.16 -9.99 -30.16
CA GLY A 302 30.76 -9.58 -30.41
C GLY A 302 29.87 -9.55 -29.16
N ASN A 303 30.44 -9.44 -27.97
CA ASN A 303 29.72 -9.36 -26.72
C ASN A 303 28.85 -8.06 -26.64
N TYR A 304 27.85 -8.10 -25.78
CA TYR A 304 26.90 -6.97 -25.61
C TYR A 304 27.58 -5.69 -25.13
N ALA A 305 28.53 -5.78 -24.20
CA ALA A 305 29.20 -4.63 -23.62
C ALA A 305 30.01 -3.85 -24.68
N CYS A 306 30.81 -4.52 -25.52
CA CYS A 306 31.56 -3.90 -26.61
C CYS A 306 30.63 -3.26 -27.65
N LYS A 307 29.48 -3.87 -27.97
CA LYS A 307 28.48 -3.26 -28.86
C LYS A 307 27.93 -1.97 -28.30
N GLN A 308 27.59 -1.91 -26.98
CA GLN A 308 27.11 -0.68 -26.32
C GLN A 308 28.20 0.39 -26.24
N TRP A 309 29.45 -0.02 -26.01
CA TRP A 309 30.62 0.85 -26.01
C TRP A 309 30.85 1.49 -27.38
N ASP A 310 30.79 0.71 -28.46
CA ASP A 310 30.95 1.20 -29.83
C ASP A 310 29.82 2.19 -30.21
N LEU A 311 28.56 1.86 -29.84
CA LEU A 311 27.44 2.76 -30.04
C LEU A 311 27.62 4.08 -29.28
N PHE A 312 28.09 4.04 -28.05
CA PHE A 312 28.42 5.25 -27.28
C PHE A 312 29.49 6.07 -27.98
N ASN A 313 30.59 5.48 -28.38
CA ASN A 313 31.71 6.16 -29.04
C ASN A 313 31.36 6.75 -30.42
N GLN A 314 30.47 6.07 -31.17
CA GLN A 314 29.97 6.58 -32.46
C GLN A 314 29.04 7.77 -32.31
N ASN A 315 28.16 7.75 -31.30
CA ASN A 315 27.11 8.76 -31.14
C ASN A 315 27.57 9.97 -30.32
N PHE A 316 28.57 9.82 -29.46
CA PHE A 316 28.99 10.88 -28.53
C PHE A 316 30.50 11.16 -28.68
N GLN A 317 30.83 12.31 -29.25
CA GLN A 317 32.20 12.74 -29.52
C GLN A 317 32.50 14.10 -28.87
N SER A 318 33.77 14.41 -28.72
CA SER A 318 34.30 15.73 -28.31
C SER A 318 33.63 16.28 -27.02
N GLU A 319 33.11 17.49 -27.05
CA GLU A 319 32.51 18.18 -25.90
C GLU A 319 31.31 17.45 -25.30
N THR A 320 30.48 16.82 -26.18
CA THR A 320 29.32 16.07 -25.73
C THR A 320 29.73 14.87 -24.88
N ARG A 321 30.75 14.13 -25.33
CA ARG A 321 31.32 13.00 -24.56
C ARG A 321 31.82 13.48 -23.19
N THR A 322 32.57 14.60 -23.16
CA THR A 322 33.11 15.16 -21.92
C THR A 322 31.99 15.53 -20.94
N SER A 323 30.92 16.11 -21.46
CA SER A 323 29.75 16.50 -20.64
C SER A 323 29.02 15.28 -20.08
N VAL A 324 28.82 14.22 -20.87
CA VAL A 324 28.24 12.94 -20.41
C VAL A 324 29.08 12.32 -19.31
N LEU A 325 30.40 12.24 -19.52
CA LEU A 325 31.33 11.71 -18.53
C LEU A 325 31.33 12.50 -17.23
N ALA A 326 31.23 13.83 -17.28
CA ALA A 326 31.13 14.66 -16.09
C ALA A 326 29.86 14.39 -15.27
N VAL A 327 28.71 14.27 -15.95
CA VAL A 327 27.43 13.92 -15.30
C VAL A 327 27.50 12.55 -14.67
N MET A 328 28.00 11.55 -15.38
CA MET A 328 28.13 10.19 -14.87
C MET A 328 29.12 10.10 -13.71
N SER A 329 30.28 10.75 -13.81
CA SER A 329 31.27 10.77 -12.72
C SER A 329 30.67 11.36 -11.44
N ALA A 330 29.86 12.42 -11.56
CA ALA A 330 29.16 13.00 -10.43
C ALA A 330 28.08 12.03 -9.86
N GLN A 331 27.39 11.29 -10.72
CA GLN A 331 26.37 10.32 -10.30
C GLN A 331 26.99 9.12 -9.57
N TYR A 332 28.09 8.59 -10.09
CA TYR A 332 28.77 7.43 -9.52
C TYR A 332 29.75 7.75 -8.39
N SER A 333 30.04 9.04 -8.11
CA SER A 333 30.89 9.45 -6.98
C SER A 333 30.36 9.00 -5.61
N VAL A 334 29.06 8.67 -5.51
CA VAL A 334 28.46 8.11 -4.30
C VAL A 334 29.12 6.79 -3.89
N PHE A 335 29.62 6.02 -4.83
CA PHE A 335 30.32 4.75 -4.58
C PHE A 335 31.77 4.92 -4.10
N ASP A 336 32.29 6.17 -4.02
CA ASP A 336 33.60 6.45 -3.47
C ASP A 336 33.59 6.46 -1.93
N HIS A 337 32.41 6.51 -1.32
CA HIS A 337 32.27 6.38 0.12
C HIS A 337 32.54 4.94 0.55
N SER A 338 33.54 4.72 1.40
CA SER A 338 33.96 3.40 1.87
C SER A 338 32.79 2.57 2.44
N GLN A 339 31.88 3.21 3.18
CA GLN A 339 30.70 2.56 3.74
C GLN A 339 29.74 2.05 2.64
N VAL A 340 29.56 2.82 1.55
CA VAL A 340 28.70 2.41 0.42
C VAL A 340 29.38 1.27 -0.36
N THR A 341 30.69 1.37 -0.61
CA THR A 341 31.45 0.31 -1.27
C THR A 341 31.33 -0.99 -0.51
N GLN A 342 31.50 -0.96 0.81
CA GLN A 342 31.36 -2.12 1.67
C GLN A 342 29.97 -2.78 1.56
N MET A 343 28.89 -1.99 1.43
CA MET A 343 27.53 -2.52 1.31
C MET A 343 27.24 -3.21 -0.02
N ILE A 344 28.03 -2.95 -1.07
CA ILE A 344 27.80 -3.47 -2.43
C ILE A 344 28.91 -4.40 -2.93
N GLU A 345 29.97 -4.61 -2.14
CA GLU A 345 31.13 -5.41 -2.53
C GLU A 345 30.79 -6.90 -2.71
N ARG A 346 30.00 -7.44 -1.82
CA ARG A 346 29.55 -8.83 -1.81
C ARG A 346 28.04 -8.90 -1.76
N ASP A 347 27.49 -10.11 -1.82
CA ASP A 347 26.07 -10.36 -1.53
C ASP A 347 25.92 -11.23 -0.29
N THR A 348 25.15 -10.75 0.67
CA THR A 348 24.71 -11.53 1.84
C THR A 348 23.19 -11.54 1.97
N MET A 349 22.47 -10.90 1.01
CA MET A 349 21.00 -10.86 1.04
C MET A 349 20.37 -12.20 0.67
N GLU A 350 20.98 -12.98 -0.23
CA GLU A 350 20.50 -14.30 -0.68
C GLU A 350 19.02 -14.26 -1.11
N ILE A 351 18.67 -13.30 -1.97
CA ILE A 351 17.27 -13.01 -2.37
C ILE A 351 16.57 -14.25 -2.92
N GLU A 352 17.28 -15.12 -3.63
CA GLU A 352 16.78 -16.36 -4.24
C GLU A 352 16.24 -17.36 -3.21
N THR A 353 16.59 -17.19 -1.92
CA THR A 353 16.13 -18.09 -0.84
C THR A 353 14.83 -17.64 -0.19
N TRP A 354 14.39 -16.40 -0.41
CA TRP A 354 13.27 -15.83 0.37
C TRP A 354 11.90 -16.46 0.04
N ASN A 355 11.79 -17.12 -1.12
CA ASN A 355 10.61 -17.90 -1.51
C ASN A 355 10.53 -19.27 -0.83
N THR A 356 11.63 -19.75 -0.19
CA THR A 356 11.74 -21.13 0.31
C THR A 356 12.15 -21.19 1.77
N LYS A 357 12.87 -20.18 2.26
CA LYS A 357 13.26 -20.07 3.68
C LYS A 357 12.53 -18.89 4.32
N LYS A 358 12.03 -19.09 5.53
CA LYS A 358 11.43 -17.97 6.29
C LYS A 358 12.46 -16.88 6.51
N THR A 359 12.29 -15.77 5.83
CA THR A 359 13.19 -14.63 5.90
C THR A 359 12.42 -13.37 6.24
N ALA A 360 13.00 -12.52 7.06
CA ALA A 360 12.49 -11.20 7.38
C ALA A 360 13.55 -10.15 7.05
N VAL A 361 13.30 -9.38 6.02
CA VAL A 361 14.22 -8.37 5.49
C VAL A 361 13.73 -6.99 5.90
N PHE A 362 14.59 -6.24 6.56
CA PHE A 362 14.34 -4.86 6.94
C PHE A 362 15.22 -3.95 6.10
N ILE A 363 14.60 -3.02 5.36
CA ILE A 363 15.27 -2.07 4.49
C ILE A 363 15.07 -0.69 5.09
N ALA A 364 16.11 -0.16 5.76
CA ALA A 364 16.08 1.17 6.31
C ALA A 364 16.40 2.20 5.22
N ILE A 365 15.42 3.08 4.91
CA ILE A 365 15.50 4.07 3.85
C ILE A 365 15.36 5.47 4.45
N PRO A 366 16.35 6.36 4.31
CA PRO A 366 16.30 7.69 4.93
C PRO A 366 15.19 8.56 4.33
N GLU A 367 14.47 9.27 5.21
CA GLU A 367 13.40 10.20 4.80
C GLU A 367 13.94 11.49 4.16
N THR A 368 15.07 12.00 4.67
CA THR A 368 15.60 13.30 4.32
C THR A 368 16.74 13.26 3.31
N ASN A 369 17.63 12.27 3.42
CA ASN A 369 18.77 12.11 2.51
C ASN A 369 18.43 11.08 1.41
N LYS A 370 18.12 11.58 0.21
CA LYS A 370 17.76 10.74 -0.93
C LYS A 370 18.94 10.27 -1.78
N ALA A 371 20.18 10.57 -1.37
CA ALA A 371 21.37 10.25 -2.16
C ALA A 371 21.54 8.76 -2.44
N PHE A 372 21.08 7.90 -1.51
CA PHE A 372 21.23 6.45 -1.58
C PHE A 372 19.95 5.72 -1.99
N ASN A 373 18.83 6.43 -2.24
CA ASN A 373 17.54 5.79 -2.56
C ASN A 373 17.58 4.97 -3.85
N PHE A 374 18.48 5.30 -4.78
CA PHE A 374 18.67 4.51 -5.99
C PHE A 374 19.16 3.09 -5.71
N LEU A 375 19.92 2.84 -4.63
CA LEU A 375 20.32 1.49 -4.21
C LEU A 375 19.09 0.68 -3.78
N ALA A 376 18.19 1.30 -3.03
CA ALA A 376 16.91 0.66 -2.69
C ALA A 376 16.09 0.36 -3.95
N SER A 377 15.95 1.33 -4.87
CA SER A 377 15.24 1.12 -6.14
C SER A 377 15.83 -0.01 -6.97
N THR A 378 17.17 -0.07 -7.07
CA THR A 378 17.89 -1.15 -7.75
C THR A 378 17.65 -2.49 -7.06
N MET A 379 17.74 -2.54 -5.73
CA MET A 379 17.46 -3.75 -4.96
C MET A 379 16.01 -4.23 -5.17
N PHE A 380 15.02 -3.33 -5.16
CA PHE A 380 13.63 -3.69 -5.44
C PHE A 380 13.44 -4.23 -6.86
N ALA A 381 14.07 -3.63 -7.86
CA ALA A 381 13.99 -4.10 -9.25
C ALA A 381 14.57 -5.51 -9.40
N VAL A 382 15.77 -5.75 -8.85
CA VAL A 382 16.43 -7.07 -8.86
C VAL A 382 15.59 -8.09 -8.06
N MET A 383 15.13 -7.72 -6.88
CA MET A 383 14.34 -8.57 -6.01
C MET A 383 13.03 -9.05 -6.66
N PHE A 384 12.29 -8.16 -7.31
CA PHE A 384 11.06 -8.54 -8.02
C PHE A 384 11.34 -9.58 -9.10
N GLU A 385 12.41 -9.40 -9.85
CA GLU A 385 12.79 -10.36 -10.88
C GLU A 385 13.19 -11.71 -10.30
N VAL A 386 14.12 -11.71 -9.34
CA VAL A 386 14.63 -12.93 -8.72
C VAL A 386 13.49 -13.73 -8.07
N LEU A 387 12.60 -13.05 -7.30
CA LEU A 387 11.51 -13.71 -6.61
C LEU A 387 10.42 -14.20 -7.56
N THR A 388 10.08 -13.43 -8.61
CA THR A 388 9.07 -13.86 -9.57
C THR A 388 9.55 -15.00 -10.45
N HIS A 389 10.81 -14.94 -10.93
CA HIS A 389 11.42 -15.98 -11.71
C HIS A 389 11.62 -17.27 -10.90
N GLY A 390 12.16 -17.15 -9.67
CA GLY A 390 12.32 -18.27 -8.76
C GLY A 390 10.98 -18.95 -8.41
N ALA A 391 9.93 -18.17 -8.16
CA ALA A 391 8.59 -18.73 -7.97
C ALA A 391 8.07 -19.47 -9.21
N ASP A 392 8.29 -18.93 -10.42
CA ASP A 392 7.89 -19.58 -11.67
C ASP A 392 8.64 -20.90 -11.87
N GLU A 393 9.94 -20.95 -11.60
CA GLU A 393 10.75 -22.17 -11.69
C GLU A 393 10.29 -23.25 -10.70
N ILE A 394 9.99 -22.85 -9.44
CA ILE A 394 9.45 -23.76 -8.42
C ILE A 394 8.07 -24.29 -8.84
N LEU A 395 7.17 -23.41 -9.29
CA LEU A 395 5.82 -23.80 -9.73
C LEU A 395 5.84 -24.72 -10.95
N GLN A 396 6.85 -24.60 -11.81
CA GLN A 396 7.09 -25.45 -12.97
C GLN A 396 7.82 -26.76 -12.61
N GLY A 397 8.26 -26.93 -11.35
CA GLY A 397 9.01 -28.11 -10.91
C GLY A 397 10.42 -28.20 -11.49
N LYS A 398 11.05 -27.08 -11.82
CA LYS A 398 12.39 -26.99 -12.39
C LYS A 398 13.51 -26.92 -11.35
N VAL A 399 13.15 -26.72 -10.08
CA VAL A 399 14.13 -26.61 -8.99
C VAL A 399 14.21 -27.93 -8.26
N ASP A 400 15.39 -28.56 -8.31
CA ASP A 400 15.63 -29.84 -7.66
C ASP A 400 15.44 -29.74 -6.14
N GLY A 401 14.72 -30.70 -5.56
CA GLY A 401 14.50 -30.79 -4.12
C GLY A 401 13.45 -29.83 -3.54
N ILE A 402 12.86 -28.93 -4.34
CA ILE A 402 11.82 -27.99 -3.90
C ILE A 402 10.52 -28.26 -4.67
N ALA A 403 9.47 -28.63 -3.97
CA ALA A 403 8.17 -28.84 -4.58
C ALA A 403 7.31 -27.54 -4.58
N PRO A 404 6.35 -27.39 -5.50
CA PRO A 404 5.44 -26.24 -5.53
C PRO A 404 4.70 -25.96 -4.20
N LYS A 405 4.50 -26.97 -3.36
CA LYS A 405 3.89 -26.84 -2.02
C LYS A 405 4.82 -26.15 -1.02
N ASP A 406 6.14 -26.16 -1.27
CA ASP A 406 7.18 -25.61 -0.39
C ASP A 406 7.40 -24.12 -0.68
N LEU A 407 6.79 -23.59 -1.74
CA LEU A 407 6.79 -22.16 -2.06
C LEU A 407 6.13 -21.37 -0.92
N LEU A 408 6.93 -20.54 -0.24
CA LEU A 408 6.46 -19.67 0.82
C LEU A 408 5.84 -18.40 0.23
N HIS A 409 4.81 -17.90 0.91
CA HIS A 409 4.27 -16.58 0.60
C HIS A 409 5.25 -15.49 1.04
N VAL A 410 5.48 -14.48 0.20
CA VAL A 410 6.31 -13.32 0.50
C VAL A 410 5.43 -12.09 0.63
N GLN A 411 5.42 -11.46 1.80
CA GLN A 411 4.70 -10.22 2.05
C GLN A 411 5.69 -9.04 2.02
N MET A 412 5.52 -8.17 1.04
CA MET A 412 6.25 -6.91 0.99
C MET A 412 5.41 -5.82 1.66
N ILE A 413 5.91 -5.24 2.73
CA ILE A 413 5.28 -4.15 3.48
C ILE A 413 6.15 -2.91 3.29
N ILE A 414 5.70 -2.05 2.40
CA ILE A 414 6.46 -0.89 1.97
C ILE A 414 5.92 0.34 2.71
N ASP A 415 6.48 0.62 3.88
CA ASP A 415 6.15 1.84 4.64
C ASP A 415 6.86 3.04 4.00
N GLU A 416 6.17 4.17 3.89
CA GLU A 416 6.60 5.38 3.19
C GLU A 416 7.08 5.11 1.74
N PHE A 417 6.21 4.46 0.94
CA PHE A 417 6.51 4.05 -0.44
C PHE A 417 7.13 5.17 -1.30
N ALA A 418 6.74 6.42 -1.05
CA ALA A 418 7.26 7.57 -1.77
C ALA A 418 8.78 7.81 -1.57
N ASN A 419 9.39 7.21 -0.55
CA ASN A 419 10.81 7.40 -0.26
C ASN A 419 11.73 6.46 -1.04
N ILE A 420 11.21 5.34 -1.58
CA ILE A 420 12.02 4.39 -2.36
C ILE A 420 12.45 4.98 -3.71
N GLY A 421 11.67 5.93 -4.24
CA GLY A 421 11.80 6.37 -5.61
C GLY A 421 10.92 5.54 -6.57
N LYS A 422 11.04 5.83 -7.87
CA LYS A 422 10.27 5.12 -8.89
C LYS A 422 10.88 3.73 -9.13
N ILE A 423 10.08 2.69 -8.95
CA ILE A 423 10.47 1.31 -9.28
C ILE A 423 10.06 1.05 -10.75
N PRO A 424 11.00 0.63 -11.61
CA PRO A 424 10.68 0.29 -13.01
C PRO A 424 9.62 -0.81 -13.10
N ASN A 425 8.72 -0.70 -14.07
CA ASN A 425 7.69 -1.72 -14.37
C ASN A 425 6.82 -2.16 -13.18
N PHE A 426 6.65 -1.27 -12.17
CA PHE A 426 5.96 -1.62 -10.92
C PHE A 426 4.49 -2.02 -11.12
N ASN A 427 3.80 -1.43 -12.11
CA ASN A 427 2.41 -1.79 -12.44
C ASN A 427 2.28 -3.23 -12.93
N GLU A 428 3.20 -3.67 -13.77
CA GLU A 428 3.28 -5.01 -14.35
C GLU A 428 3.60 -6.03 -13.25
N VAL A 429 4.56 -5.68 -12.39
CA VAL A 429 4.89 -6.48 -11.20
C VAL A 429 3.66 -6.66 -10.33
N LEU A 430 2.98 -5.57 -9.95
CA LEU A 430 1.82 -5.60 -9.07
C LEU A 430 0.65 -6.43 -9.65
N ALA A 431 0.51 -6.45 -10.97
CA ALA A 431 -0.50 -7.27 -11.65
C ALA A 431 -0.14 -8.77 -11.67
N SER A 432 1.15 -9.11 -11.70
CA SER A 432 1.65 -10.48 -11.93
C SER A 432 1.94 -11.28 -10.67
N VAL A 433 2.26 -10.62 -9.55
CA VAL A 433 2.76 -11.26 -8.31
C VAL A 433 1.79 -12.23 -7.63
N ARG A 434 0.47 -12.09 -7.87
CA ARG A 434 -0.56 -12.92 -7.23
C ARG A 434 -0.35 -14.42 -7.43
N SER A 435 -0.01 -14.84 -8.65
CA SER A 435 0.17 -16.26 -9.00
C SER A 435 1.46 -16.86 -8.44
N ARG A 436 2.35 -16.03 -7.90
CA ARG A 436 3.68 -16.38 -7.43
C ARG A 436 3.81 -16.33 -5.90
N GLU A 437 2.68 -16.37 -5.21
CA GLU A 437 2.60 -16.27 -3.74
C GLU A 437 3.34 -15.02 -3.20
N ILE A 438 3.22 -13.89 -3.89
CA ILE A 438 3.77 -12.60 -3.45
C ILE A 438 2.63 -11.61 -3.29
N SER A 439 2.69 -10.78 -2.26
CA SER A 439 1.75 -9.68 -2.01
C SER A 439 2.47 -8.41 -1.59
N ILE A 440 1.99 -7.28 -2.10
CA ILE A 440 2.62 -5.97 -1.87
C ILE A 440 1.64 -5.08 -1.11
N LYS A 441 2.09 -4.52 -0.01
CA LYS A 441 1.36 -3.56 0.82
C LYS A 441 2.04 -2.20 0.70
N ILE A 442 1.41 -1.31 -0.05
CA ILE A 442 1.88 0.04 -0.35
C ILE A 442 1.31 0.97 0.70
N ILE A 443 2.16 1.62 1.48
CA ILE A 443 1.75 2.56 2.52
C ILE A 443 2.17 3.97 2.12
N ILE A 444 1.20 4.88 2.10
CA ILE A 444 1.37 6.28 1.68
C ILE A 444 0.64 7.21 2.64
N GLN A 445 0.94 8.50 2.57
CA GLN A 445 0.23 9.52 3.36
C GLN A 445 -0.96 10.11 2.61
N ALA A 446 -0.86 10.23 1.28
CA ALA A 446 -1.90 10.77 0.41
C ALA A 446 -1.77 10.21 -1.01
N ILE A 447 -2.86 10.24 -1.77
CA ILE A 447 -2.87 9.83 -3.20
C ILE A 447 -1.93 10.71 -4.02
N SER A 448 -1.80 11.99 -3.68
CA SER A 448 -0.92 12.94 -4.35
C SER A 448 0.56 12.50 -4.39
N GLN A 449 1.03 11.70 -3.42
CA GLN A 449 2.38 11.13 -3.45
C GLN A 449 2.55 10.15 -4.62
N LEU A 450 1.60 9.24 -4.83
CA LEU A 450 1.65 8.32 -5.98
C LEU A 450 1.43 9.05 -7.29
N GLU A 451 0.56 10.06 -7.31
CA GLU A 451 0.28 10.86 -8.48
C GLU A 451 1.52 11.61 -8.97
N SER A 452 2.34 12.12 -8.05
CA SER A 452 3.62 12.77 -8.38
C SER A 452 4.65 11.80 -8.96
N MET A 453 4.70 10.55 -8.48
CA MET A 453 5.69 9.55 -8.89
C MET A 453 5.29 8.82 -10.19
N TYR A 454 4.03 8.43 -10.30
CA TYR A 454 3.52 7.56 -11.37
C TYR A 454 2.52 8.28 -12.29
N LYS A 455 2.34 9.59 -12.16
CA LYS A 455 1.45 10.41 -13.02
C LYS A 455 0.08 9.73 -13.24
N ASN A 456 -0.22 9.31 -14.45
CA ASN A 456 -1.49 8.67 -14.79
C ASN A 456 -1.60 7.23 -14.31
N ASP A 457 -0.49 6.57 -14.04
CA ASP A 457 -0.44 5.14 -13.71
C ASP A 457 -0.81 4.82 -12.26
N TRP A 458 -0.87 5.83 -11.38
CA TRP A 458 -1.27 5.63 -9.99
C TRP A 458 -2.65 4.96 -9.85
N LYS A 459 -3.57 5.23 -10.79
CA LYS A 459 -4.90 4.59 -10.81
C LYS A 459 -4.80 3.09 -11.06
N THR A 460 -3.85 2.68 -11.90
CA THR A 460 -3.56 1.27 -12.16
C THR A 460 -3.04 0.57 -10.92
N ILE A 461 -2.16 1.24 -10.14
CA ILE A 461 -1.67 0.74 -8.84
C ILE A 461 -2.86 0.46 -7.91
N PHE A 462 -3.78 1.43 -7.75
CA PHE A 462 -4.97 1.26 -6.92
C PHE A 462 -5.89 0.13 -7.43
N ASN A 463 -6.06 -0.01 -8.73
CA ASN A 463 -6.91 -1.04 -9.32
C ASN A 463 -6.34 -2.45 -9.16
N ASN A 464 -5.00 -2.57 -9.07
CA ASN A 464 -4.30 -3.82 -8.82
C ASN A 464 -4.24 -4.20 -7.33
N CYS A 465 -4.80 -3.39 -6.43
CA CYS A 465 -4.93 -3.69 -5.01
C CYS A 465 -6.39 -4.02 -4.67
N ALA A 466 -6.62 -5.27 -4.23
CA ALA A 466 -7.98 -5.69 -3.89
C ALA A 466 -8.49 -5.07 -2.58
N THR A 467 -7.60 -4.59 -1.74
CA THR A 467 -7.95 -3.97 -0.46
C THR A 467 -7.32 -2.58 -0.36
N ILE A 468 -8.09 -1.61 0.11
CA ILE A 468 -7.59 -0.29 0.48
C ILE A 468 -7.96 -0.04 1.94
N LEU A 469 -6.94 0.26 2.73
CA LEU A 469 -7.06 0.64 4.13
C LEU A 469 -6.89 2.14 4.24
N PHE A 470 -7.89 2.82 4.80
CA PHE A 470 -7.85 4.25 5.05
C PHE A 470 -7.86 4.53 6.55
N LEU A 471 -6.83 5.22 7.04
CA LEU A 471 -6.63 5.55 8.45
C LEU A 471 -6.82 7.04 8.75
N GLY A 472 -6.65 7.91 7.73
CA GLY A 472 -6.79 9.35 7.84
C GLY A 472 -6.08 10.10 6.71
N THR A 473 -6.50 11.33 6.42
CA THR A 473 -5.85 12.22 5.45
C THR A 473 -6.26 13.67 5.66
N ASN A 474 -5.37 14.60 5.28
CA ASN A 474 -5.69 16.03 5.13
C ASN A 474 -5.69 16.47 3.65
N ASP A 475 -5.41 15.56 2.72
CA ASP A 475 -5.35 15.84 1.29
C ASP A 475 -6.76 15.84 0.69
N GLU A 476 -7.15 16.96 0.05
CA GLU A 476 -8.49 17.17 -0.49
C GLU A 476 -8.84 16.17 -1.59
N ASN A 477 -7.89 15.83 -2.46
CA ASN A 477 -8.10 14.86 -3.54
C ASN A 477 -8.35 13.46 -2.97
N THR A 478 -7.62 13.10 -1.93
CA THR A 478 -7.80 11.84 -1.22
C THR A 478 -9.16 11.78 -0.55
N MET A 479 -9.60 12.85 0.12
CA MET A 479 -10.94 12.92 0.73
C MET A 479 -12.04 12.72 -0.30
N LYS A 480 -11.99 13.44 -1.43
CA LYS A 480 -12.95 13.32 -2.54
C LYS A 480 -12.97 11.91 -3.13
N TYR A 481 -11.80 11.33 -3.32
CA TYR A 481 -11.67 9.96 -3.85
C TYR A 481 -12.37 8.94 -2.94
N PHE A 482 -12.15 8.98 -1.63
CA PHE A 482 -12.75 8.04 -0.70
C PHE A 482 -14.24 8.27 -0.49
N SER A 483 -14.72 9.51 -0.49
CA SER A 483 -16.15 9.83 -0.48
C SER A 483 -16.85 9.22 -1.71
N MET A 484 -16.30 9.44 -2.91
CA MET A 484 -16.81 8.86 -4.14
C MET A 484 -16.78 7.33 -4.12
N ARG A 485 -15.70 6.73 -3.61
CA ARG A 485 -15.54 5.26 -3.53
C ARG A 485 -16.47 4.63 -2.51
N ALA A 486 -16.80 5.30 -1.42
CA ALA A 486 -17.78 4.85 -0.45
C ALA A 486 -19.20 4.80 -1.04
N GLY A 487 -19.45 5.61 -2.08
CA GLY A 487 -20.70 5.61 -2.84
C GLY A 487 -21.81 6.44 -2.22
N LYS A 488 -22.99 6.37 -2.82
CA LYS A 488 -24.15 7.16 -2.44
C LYS A 488 -25.24 6.28 -1.83
N GLN A 489 -25.88 6.79 -0.79
CA GLN A 489 -27.03 6.19 -0.12
C GLN A 489 -28.30 7.02 -0.37
N THR A 490 -29.44 6.39 -0.24
CA THR A 490 -30.74 7.05 -0.26
C THR A 490 -31.10 7.47 1.15
N ILE A 491 -31.33 8.79 1.35
CA ILE A 491 -31.91 9.32 2.58
C ILE A 491 -33.34 9.76 2.34
N LYS A 492 -34.21 9.58 3.34
CA LYS A 492 -35.58 10.13 3.32
C LYS A 492 -35.56 11.48 4.01
N GLN A 493 -35.85 12.52 3.26
CA GLN A 493 -36.02 13.86 3.79
C GLN A 493 -37.52 14.08 4.04
N MET A 494 -37.85 14.61 5.19
CA MET A 494 -39.20 14.96 5.57
C MET A 494 -39.34 16.48 5.44
N ASP A 495 -40.14 16.93 4.50
CA ASP A 495 -40.45 18.32 4.28
C ASP A 495 -41.81 18.64 4.96
N HIS A 496 -41.77 19.52 5.94
CA HIS A 496 -42.97 20.06 6.62
C HIS A 496 -43.37 21.36 5.92
N SER A 497 -44.52 21.37 5.25
CA SER A 497 -45.15 22.60 4.77
C SER A 497 -46.29 23.00 5.71
N ILE A 498 -46.11 24.12 6.39
CA ILE A 498 -47.15 24.72 7.26
C ILE A 498 -47.74 25.88 6.51
N ASN A 499 -49.00 25.75 6.11
CA ASN A 499 -49.76 26.84 5.49
C ASN A 499 -50.33 27.73 6.61
N GLN A 500 -49.90 29.00 6.68
CA GLN A 500 -50.32 29.97 7.70
C GLN A 500 -51.65 30.68 7.37
N GLY A 501 -52.48 30.13 6.47
CA GLY A 501 -53.81 30.64 6.18
C GLY A 501 -54.79 30.43 7.30
N ARG A 502 -56.01 31.00 7.18
CA ARG A 502 -57.10 30.92 8.16
C ARG A 502 -57.47 29.49 8.63
N PHE A 503 -57.09 28.47 7.83
CA PHE A 503 -57.18 27.06 8.21
C PHE A 503 -55.73 26.50 8.22
N LYS A 504 -55.15 26.34 9.40
CA LYS A 504 -53.85 25.75 9.60
C LYS A 504 -53.88 24.29 9.12
N SER A 505 -53.45 24.03 7.88
CA SER A 505 -53.23 22.67 7.37
C SER A 505 -51.73 22.43 7.21
N GLY A 506 -51.20 21.42 7.87
CA GLY A 506 -49.82 20.94 7.64
C GLY A 506 -49.84 19.75 6.71
N SER A 507 -48.99 19.78 5.66
CA SER A 507 -48.71 18.58 4.86
C SER A 507 -47.29 18.11 5.14
N VAL A 508 -47.13 16.80 5.29
CA VAL A 508 -45.81 16.14 5.40
C VAL A 508 -45.56 15.43 4.10
N SER A 509 -44.48 15.80 3.40
CA SER A 509 -44.03 15.16 2.20
C SER A 509 -42.72 14.44 2.46
N TYR A 510 -42.60 13.20 2.02
CA TYR A 510 -41.37 12.44 2.07
C TYR A 510 -40.72 12.43 0.69
N ARG A 511 -39.45 12.90 0.62
CA ARG A 511 -38.66 12.89 -0.61
C ARG A 511 -37.45 12.03 -0.41
N SER A 512 -37.19 11.09 -1.35
CA SER A 512 -35.95 10.34 -1.41
C SER A 512 -34.87 11.20 -2.07
N GLN A 513 -33.73 11.38 -1.41
CA GLN A 513 -32.60 12.15 -1.89
C GLN A 513 -31.31 11.34 -1.85
N SER A 514 -30.40 11.58 -2.81
CA SER A 514 -29.06 11.01 -2.82
C SER A 514 -28.17 11.78 -1.85
N ARG A 515 -27.45 11.04 -1.00
CA ARG A 515 -26.38 11.58 -0.15
C ARG A 515 -25.17 10.65 -0.24
N ASP A 516 -23.98 11.21 -0.24
CA ASP A 516 -22.77 10.38 -0.11
C ASP A 516 -22.82 9.60 1.21
N LEU A 517 -22.41 8.33 1.19
CA LEU A 517 -22.37 7.48 2.40
C LEU A 517 -21.49 8.12 3.47
N MET A 518 -20.35 8.70 3.04
CA MET A 518 -19.50 9.60 3.81
C MET A 518 -19.13 10.78 2.91
N THR A 519 -19.39 11.99 3.35
CA THR A 519 -18.98 13.21 2.65
C THR A 519 -17.46 13.44 2.83
N PRO A 520 -16.79 14.23 1.95
CA PRO A 520 -15.38 14.51 2.10
C PRO A 520 -14.97 15.05 3.47
N ASP A 521 -15.82 15.88 4.08
CA ASP A 521 -15.61 16.42 5.42
C ASP A 521 -15.82 15.37 6.54
N GLU A 522 -16.68 14.37 6.33
CA GLU A 522 -16.81 13.21 7.23
C GLU A 522 -15.60 12.28 7.11
N ILE A 523 -15.03 12.11 5.90
CA ILE A 523 -13.77 11.39 5.69
C ILE A 523 -12.62 12.08 6.42
N ALA A 524 -12.55 13.42 6.35
CA ALA A 524 -11.52 14.20 7.05
C ALA A 524 -11.59 14.06 8.58
N ARG A 525 -12.79 13.86 9.12
CA ARG A 525 -13.05 13.76 10.57
C ARG A 525 -13.25 12.32 11.05
N ILE A 526 -12.66 11.33 10.34
CA ILE A 526 -12.69 9.96 10.85
C ILE A 526 -12.06 9.88 12.24
N GLY A 527 -12.64 9.09 13.12
CA GLY A 527 -12.12 8.93 14.49
C GLY A 527 -10.69 8.42 14.51
N VAL A 528 -9.88 8.90 15.46
CA VAL A 528 -8.47 8.52 15.60
C VAL A 528 -8.30 7.00 15.76
N ASP A 529 -9.25 6.31 16.37
CA ASP A 529 -9.30 4.87 16.59
C ASP A 529 -10.06 4.10 15.49
N GLU A 530 -10.55 4.79 14.46
CA GLU A 530 -11.33 4.20 13.38
C GLU A 530 -10.54 4.06 12.08
N ALA A 531 -10.94 3.09 11.27
CA ALA A 531 -10.44 2.85 9.93
C ALA A 531 -11.56 2.53 8.96
N LEU A 532 -11.35 2.84 7.67
CA LEU A 532 -12.21 2.36 6.59
C LEU A 532 -11.47 1.30 5.80
N VAL A 533 -12.10 0.15 5.63
CA VAL A 533 -11.54 -0.95 4.84
C VAL A 533 -12.42 -1.17 3.60
N PHE A 534 -11.84 -0.93 2.44
CA PHE A 534 -12.46 -1.13 1.14
C PHE A 534 -11.95 -2.43 0.54
N ILE A 535 -12.77 -3.46 0.51
CA ILE A 535 -12.47 -4.73 -0.17
C ILE A 535 -13.20 -4.72 -1.51
N SER A 536 -12.51 -5.13 -2.57
CA SER A 536 -13.09 -5.20 -3.92
C SER A 536 -14.42 -5.96 -3.94
N LYS A 537 -15.43 -5.39 -4.59
CA LYS A 537 -16.79 -5.94 -4.72
C LYS A 537 -17.59 -6.01 -3.40
N GLN A 538 -17.14 -5.38 -2.33
CA GLN A 538 -17.82 -5.32 -1.05
C GLN A 538 -18.22 -3.88 -0.69
N ASN A 539 -19.17 -3.74 0.22
CA ASN A 539 -19.43 -2.48 0.88
C ASN A 539 -18.24 -2.09 1.77
N VAL A 540 -18.05 -0.78 2.01
CA VAL A 540 -16.98 -0.29 2.89
C VAL A 540 -17.24 -0.70 4.34
N LEU A 541 -16.22 -1.25 4.99
CA LEU A 541 -16.27 -1.51 6.43
C LEU A 541 -15.70 -0.30 7.19
N ARG A 542 -16.49 0.26 8.10
CA ARG A 542 -16.01 1.20 9.13
C ARG A 542 -15.83 0.43 10.42
N ASP A 543 -14.60 0.37 10.92
CA ASP A 543 -14.23 -0.46 12.07
C ASP A 543 -13.16 0.22 12.91
N LYS A 544 -12.91 -0.30 14.11
CA LYS A 544 -11.81 0.17 14.95
C LYS A 544 -10.47 -0.34 14.44
N LYS A 545 -9.42 0.49 14.56
CA LYS A 545 -8.05 0.09 14.28
C LYS A 545 -7.65 -1.10 15.17
N MET A 546 -6.85 -2.02 14.62
CA MET A 546 -6.20 -3.08 15.38
C MET A 546 -4.91 -2.50 15.96
N THR A 547 -4.73 -2.57 17.26
CA THR A 547 -3.48 -2.14 17.88
C THR A 547 -2.56 -3.31 18.14
N VAL A 548 -1.26 -3.04 18.29
CA VAL A 548 -0.29 -4.04 18.73
C VAL A 548 -0.74 -4.71 20.05
N PHE A 549 -1.32 -3.94 20.97
CA PHE A 549 -1.79 -4.46 22.28
C PHE A 549 -2.99 -5.39 22.18
N ASP A 550 -3.75 -5.34 21.10
CA ASP A 550 -4.86 -6.27 20.84
C ASP A 550 -4.37 -7.61 20.24
N HIS A 551 -3.08 -7.70 19.84
CA HIS A 551 -2.54 -8.90 19.20
C HIS A 551 -2.10 -9.96 20.23
N PRO A 552 -2.36 -11.27 19.98
CA PRO A 552 -1.96 -12.33 20.91
C PRO A 552 -0.46 -12.40 21.22
N MET A 553 0.39 -11.97 20.28
CA MET A 553 1.85 -12.01 20.39
C MET A 553 2.47 -10.69 20.90
N LYS A 554 1.68 -9.81 21.52
CA LYS A 554 2.13 -8.49 21.98
C LYS A 554 3.32 -8.52 22.96
N ASP A 555 3.43 -9.61 23.75
CA ASP A 555 4.47 -9.75 24.75
C ASP A 555 5.83 -10.22 24.17
N LEU A 556 5.87 -10.52 22.86
CA LEU A 556 7.08 -10.96 22.15
C LEU A 556 7.85 -9.81 21.47
N ILE A 557 7.26 -8.63 21.40
CA ILE A 557 7.87 -7.45 20.77
C ILE A 557 8.50 -6.54 21.84
N ALA A 558 9.47 -5.74 21.42
CA ALA A 558 10.05 -4.70 22.27
C ALA A 558 9.35 -3.36 22.06
N ASN A 559 9.33 -2.54 23.10
CA ASN A 559 8.81 -1.17 23.05
C ASN A 559 9.92 -0.12 23.25
N SER A 560 11.07 -0.52 23.79
CA SER A 560 12.19 0.37 24.06
C SER A 560 13.52 -0.40 24.07
N PRO A 561 14.68 0.30 23.93
CA PRO A 561 15.99 -0.32 23.95
C PRO A 561 16.32 -1.09 25.26
N GLY A 562 15.60 -0.81 26.34
CA GLY A 562 15.77 -1.50 27.63
C GLY A 562 15.00 -2.82 27.76
N ASP A 563 14.15 -3.15 26.80
CA ASP A 563 13.33 -4.36 26.85
C ASP A 563 14.17 -5.60 26.50
N ASN A 564 13.91 -6.71 27.18
CA ASN A 564 14.56 -8.01 26.91
C ASN A 564 14.30 -8.54 25.50
N ASN A 565 13.29 -8.05 24.84
CA ASN A 565 12.93 -8.40 23.46
C ASN A 565 13.52 -7.45 22.43
N TRP A 566 14.33 -6.47 22.84
CA TRP A 566 15.03 -5.58 21.94
C TRP A 566 16.08 -6.36 21.15
N PHE A 567 15.92 -6.40 19.81
CA PHE A 567 16.82 -7.14 18.95
C PHE A 567 18.05 -6.31 18.61
N ILE A 568 19.23 -6.87 18.83
CA ILE A 568 20.50 -6.27 18.42
C ILE A 568 20.99 -7.00 17.17
N TYR A 569 20.91 -6.32 16.04
CA TYR A 569 21.42 -6.83 14.78
C TYR A 569 22.88 -6.40 14.62
N ARG A 570 23.78 -7.35 14.38
CA ARG A 570 25.22 -7.07 14.18
C ARG A 570 25.67 -7.72 12.87
N LYS A 571 26.19 -6.88 11.98
CA LYS A 571 26.84 -7.28 10.74
C LYS A 571 28.13 -6.47 10.59
N TYR A 572 29.00 -6.85 9.64
CA TYR A 572 30.33 -6.26 9.49
C TYR A 572 31.13 -6.24 10.79
N MET A 573 31.00 -7.30 11.54
CA MET A 573 31.91 -7.54 12.65
C MET A 573 33.32 -7.73 12.10
N THR A 574 34.32 -7.24 12.82
CA THR A 574 35.70 -7.67 12.60
C THR A 574 35.79 -9.17 12.80
N ASP A 575 36.81 -9.84 12.22
CA ASP A 575 37.01 -11.30 12.40
C ASP A 575 37.02 -11.70 13.88
N ALA A 576 37.51 -10.82 14.75
CA ALA A 576 37.49 -11.02 16.21
C ALA A 576 36.06 -10.94 16.78
N GLU A 577 35.26 -9.95 16.38
CA GLU A 577 33.87 -9.79 16.84
C GLU A 577 32.98 -10.90 16.29
N GLU A 578 33.21 -11.37 15.06
CA GLU A 578 32.50 -12.51 14.46
C GLU A 578 32.84 -13.79 15.21
N PHE A 579 34.10 -14.00 15.53
CA PHE A 579 34.56 -15.10 16.34
C PHE A 579 33.92 -15.09 17.74
N GLU A 580 33.92 -13.93 18.41
CA GLU A 580 33.28 -13.76 19.74
C GLU A 580 31.77 -13.99 19.68
N SER A 581 31.08 -13.58 18.60
CA SER A 581 29.64 -13.77 18.45
C SER A 581 29.24 -15.22 18.16
N ASN A 582 30.13 -15.98 17.53
CA ASN A 582 29.93 -17.39 17.17
C ASN A 582 30.37 -18.35 18.25
N VAL A 583 31.10 -17.87 19.27
CA VAL A 583 31.48 -18.69 20.43
C VAL A 583 30.25 -18.89 21.32
N ASP A 584 29.77 -20.13 21.38
CA ASP A 584 28.75 -20.51 22.33
C ASP A 584 29.39 -20.53 23.74
N PHE A 585 29.09 -19.50 24.51
CA PHE A 585 29.61 -19.36 25.87
C PHE A 585 29.18 -20.51 26.81
N SER A 586 28.26 -21.38 26.40
CA SER A 586 27.89 -22.57 27.15
C SER A 586 28.99 -23.63 27.17
N ASP A 587 29.86 -23.66 26.13
CA ASP A 587 30.96 -24.60 25.97
C ASP A 587 32.31 -24.08 26.49
N ILE A 588 32.34 -22.85 27.04
CA ILE A 588 33.56 -22.27 27.60
C ILE A 588 33.84 -22.93 28.94
N THR A 589 35.04 -23.52 29.06
CA THR A 589 35.53 -24.11 30.30
C THR A 589 35.49 -23.10 31.44
N ASP A 590 35.29 -23.58 32.66
CA ASP A 590 35.22 -22.74 33.88
C ASP A 590 36.44 -21.80 34.06
N ALA A 591 37.59 -22.12 33.46
CA ALA A 591 38.78 -21.26 33.42
C ALA A 591 38.51 -19.93 32.67
N VAL A 592 37.91 -19.97 31.48
CA VAL A 592 37.62 -18.76 30.72
C VAL A 592 36.52 -17.92 31.37
N LYS A 593 35.55 -18.58 32.03
CA LYS A 593 34.54 -17.87 32.85
C LYS A 593 35.15 -17.16 34.05
N THR A 594 36.25 -17.72 34.58
CA THR A 594 37.02 -17.11 35.71
C THR A 594 37.76 -15.88 35.20
N ASP A 595 38.43 -15.97 34.03
CA ASP A 595 39.16 -14.86 33.42
C ASP A 595 38.22 -13.69 33.06
N ALA A 596 37.03 -13.97 32.55
CA ALA A 596 36.03 -12.95 32.26
C ALA A 596 35.52 -12.24 33.52
N LYS A 597 35.37 -12.98 34.64
CA LYS A 597 35.02 -12.39 35.94
C LYS A 597 36.14 -11.54 36.51
N GLU A 598 37.41 -11.99 36.37
CA GLU A 598 38.57 -11.22 36.78
C GLU A 598 38.74 -9.96 36.00
N TYR A 599 38.51 -10.01 34.64
CA TYR A 599 38.50 -8.84 33.78
C TYR A 599 37.39 -7.84 34.18
N ASP A 600 36.19 -8.30 34.43
CA ASP A 600 35.06 -7.48 34.88
C ASP A 600 35.33 -6.83 36.27
N GLN A 601 36.01 -7.55 37.16
CA GLN A 601 36.46 -7.01 38.43
C GLN A 601 37.58 -5.99 38.29
N MET A 602 38.47 -6.19 37.30
CA MET A 602 39.56 -5.26 36.98
C MET A 602 39.02 -3.97 36.38
N VAL A 603 38.04 -4.06 35.48
CA VAL A 603 37.35 -2.89 34.89
C VAL A 603 36.58 -2.11 35.97
N LYS A 604 35.88 -2.80 36.87
CA LYS A 604 35.20 -2.17 38.02
C LYS A 604 36.17 -1.48 38.97
N LYS A 605 37.35 -2.04 39.20
CA LYS A 605 38.41 -1.41 40.01
C LYS A 605 38.99 -0.17 39.33
N LEU A 606 39.20 -0.22 38.01
CA LEU A 606 39.68 0.92 37.27
C LEU A 606 38.64 2.08 37.30
N ILE A 607 37.37 1.78 37.11
CA ILE A 607 36.29 2.79 37.18
C ILE A 607 36.20 3.35 38.60
N ALA A 608 36.34 2.51 39.63
CA ALA A 608 36.34 2.98 41.02
C ALA A 608 37.57 3.82 41.40
N SER A 609 38.75 3.54 40.78
CA SER A 609 39.96 4.36 40.98
C SER A 609 39.85 5.70 40.31
N ASP A 610 39.24 5.77 39.13
CA ASP A 610 38.98 7.05 38.46
C ASP A 610 37.94 7.90 39.21
N THR A 611 36.97 7.27 39.85
CA THR A 611 35.98 7.97 40.68
C THR A 611 36.63 8.52 41.99
N GLN A 612 37.61 7.80 42.56
CA GLN A 612 38.36 8.32 43.69
C GLN A 612 39.25 9.49 43.34
N PHE A 613 39.82 9.53 42.13
CA PHE A 613 40.61 10.68 41.66
C PHE A 613 39.78 11.95 41.52
N ILE A 614 38.49 11.85 41.28
CA ILE A 614 37.55 12.99 41.19
C ILE A 614 37.12 13.46 42.59
N GLU A 615 37.11 12.58 43.62
CA GLU A 615 36.78 12.95 44.99
C GLU A 615 37.98 13.57 45.80
N GLU A 616 39.22 13.40 45.35
CA GLU A 616 40.41 13.98 45.99
C GLU A 616 40.81 15.40 45.51
N LEU A 617 40.02 16.02 44.69
CA LEU A 617 40.18 17.45 44.42
C LEU A 617 39.78 18.25 45.66
N PRO A 618 40.69 19.05 46.30
CA PRO A 618 40.40 19.68 47.56
C PRO A 618 39.27 20.70 47.42
N THR A 619 38.12 20.36 47.97
CA THR A 619 37.07 21.33 48.26
C THR A 619 37.59 22.34 49.26
N LYS A 620 37.94 23.55 48.83
CA LYS A 620 38.14 24.67 49.72
C LYS A 620 36.85 24.93 50.50
N SER A 621 36.90 24.64 51.77
CA SER A 621 35.88 25.02 52.74
C SER A 621 35.70 26.56 52.71
N SER A 622 34.51 27.00 52.37
CA SER A 622 34.07 28.37 52.63
C SER A 622 33.18 28.35 53.87
N GLU A 623 33.80 28.69 55.02
CA GLU A 623 33.05 29.37 56.08
C GLU A 623 33.22 30.88 55.93
N ASN A 624 32.14 31.49 56.03
CA ASN A 624 31.80 32.86 56.49
C ASN A 624 31.15 33.77 55.49
N ALA A 625 30.01 34.10 55.97
CA ALA A 625 28.94 34.94 55.52
C ALA A 625 29.31 36.40 55.28
N SER A 626 28.38 37.00 54.59
CA SER A 626 27.86 38.38 54.62
C SER A 626 28.36 39.36 53.58
N GLU A 627 27.33 40.00 53.00
CA GLU A 627 27.31 41.30 52.36
C GLU A 627 27.65 41.36 50.84
N SER A 628 26.58 41.65 50.07
CA SER A 628 26.66 42.25 48.72
C SER A 628 27.42 43.56 48.71
N PRO A 629 28.06 43.95 47.67
CA PRO A 629 27.35 44.62 46.56
C PRO A 629 27.84 44.22 45.14
N SER A 630 26.94 44.49 44.20
CA SER A 630 27.09 44.52 42.77
C SER A 630 28.42 45.10 42.26
N GLN A 631 29.15 44.32 41.48
CA GLN A 631 30.06 44.86 40.45
C GLN A 631 30.15 43.90 39.27
N THR A 632 29.89 44.45 38.12
CA THR A 632 30.16 43.93 36.79
C THR A 632 31.59 43.43 36.66
N LEU A 633 31.78 42.23 36.15
CA LEU A 633 33.07 41.79 35.63
C LEU A 633 32.91 41.34 34.19
N ASP A 634 33.82 41.88 33.41
CA ASP A 634 33.98 41.74 31.98
C ASP A 634 34.21 40.29 31.55
N GLU A 635 33.62 39.93 30.43
CA GLU A 635 33.89 38.72 29.67
C GLU A 635 35.30 38.78 29.07
N GLU A 636 36.21 37.93 29.52
CA GLU A 636 37.47 37.69 28.81
C GLU A 636 37.24 36.61 27.71
N GLU A 637 37.57 37.02 26.51
CA GLU A 637 37.45 36.36 25.22
C GLU A 637 38.27 35.04 25.15
N LEU A 638 37.63 33.99 24.69
CA LEU A 638 38.26 32.83 24.03
C LEU A 638 38.29 33.10 22.53
N PRO A 639 39.40 32.85 21.83
CA PRO A 639 39.49 33.18 20.40
C PRO A 639 38.70 32.19 19.54
N PHE A 640 37.59 32.64 19.03
CA PHE A 640 36.94 32.01 17.90
C PHE A 640 37.61 32.47 16.59
N PHE A 641 38.13 31.55 15.84
CA PHE A 641 38.47 31.78 14.44
C PHE A 641 37.16 31.89 13.65
N PHE A 642 36.80 33.08 13.23
CA PHE A 642 35.85 33.33 12.17
C PHE A 642 36.61 33.51 10.85
N GLU A 643 36.37 32.65 9.88
CA GLU A 643 36.69 32.92 8.48
C GLU A 643 35.72 33.99 7.96
N GLU A 644 36.25 35.02 7.33
CA GLU A 644 35.47 36.11 6.73
C GLU A 644 34.57 35.59 5.59
N PRO A 645 33.39 36.15 5.40
CA PRO A 645 32.51 35.79 4.29
C PRO A 645 33.07 36.31 2.97
N ILE A 646 33.14 35.40 1.98
CA ILE A 646 33.52 35.75 0.60
C ILE A 646 32.43 36.64 0.00
N GLU A 647 32.78 37.88 -0.37
CA GLU A 647 31.91 38.79 -1.11
C GLU A 647 31.56 38.18 -2.50
N VAL A 648 30.29 38.00 -2.77
CA VAL A 648 29.77 37.65 -4.09
C VAL A 648 29.56 38.92 -4.90
N PRO A 649 30.16 39.10 -6.10
CA PRO A 649 29.97 40.31 -6.90
C PRO A 649 28.54 40.39 -7.47
N GLU A 650 27.89 41.52 -7.28
CA GLU A 650 26.61 41.88 -7.86
C GLU A 650 26.64 41.86 -9.40
N ILE A 651 25.83 40.98 -10.00
CA ILE A 651 25.57 41.02 -11.44
C ILE A 651 24.53 42.11 -11.71
N LYS A 652 24.96 43.22 -12.30
CA LYS A 652 24.10 44.28 -12.83
C LYS A 652 23.17 43.72 -13.91
N ARG A 653 21.86 43.77 -13.67
CA ARG A 653 20.83 43.57 -14.71
C ARG A 653 20.93 44.75 -15.70
N GLY A 654 21.44 44.48 -16.91
CA GLY A 654 21.30 45.34 -18.06
C GLY A 654 19.96 45.07 -18.71
N GLY A 655 19.13 46.11 -18.81
CA GLY A 655 17.83 46.00 -19.49
C GLY A 655 17.93 46.19 -20.99
N GLY A 656 16.93 45.69 -21.69
CA GLY A 656 16.38 46.24 -22.92
C GLY A 656 16.86 45.59 -24.22
N ILE A 657 16.05 44.91 -24.87
CA ILE A 657 15.22 44.95 -26.07
C ILE A 657 14.74 43.53 -26.36
#